data_27a0ad3c70f3b0dc70c448c7cb3e5032
#
_entry.id   27a0ad3c70f3b0dc70c448c7cb3e5032
#
_cell.length_a   1.000
_cell.length_b   1.000
_cell.length_c   1.000
_cell.angle_alpha   90.00
_cell.angle_beta   90.00
_cell.angle_gamma   90.00
#
_symmetry.space_group_name_H-M   'P 1'
#
loop_
_entity.id
_entity.type
_entity.pdbx_description
1 polymer ?
#
loop_
_entity_poly.entity_id
_entity_poly.type
_entity_poly.pdbx_seq_one_letter_code
_entity_poly.pdbx_strand_id
1 'polypeptide(L)'
;ADTAGLITVPTPEKGYALHLYSFYLNSDRYTKGSLEVSGAGTFEVFVNNKPVGATSELALEPHRYEVVIKYLTADTDTCPSTLTAKFKSEEEAKVIASLDPEKRYTPRDILEGTQFRGTSVSPDGKYVLVKYYTRMEGGKSEQYAQLRDAATGRILLQDKGFILTADWMPTSSKMYFTRTGMNGKELVTVDPATMQEEILAENLPEGSFSFTPDEKTLLYTIQEEGPKDGPDMLRILEPNDRLPGFRNRYLIWRYDLQTGLYEQLTYGHNNTFINDVSADSRYLLFSTNEQDYTSLPHSSNSMYKLDLQSMAVDTLWERAKYINGATFSPDGKRLMVFGSGNAFDNIGLNIKEGQISNTYDGQLFLYDPATRKAKALTKDFNPNVTSAQWNKFDGQIYMLTEDQDYQRVYTCNPANGKIRRLDLPEDVIYNYSLAEAAPVMYYYGQSVSNANRLYSYNTKSKKTQLIYDLSADKLKDIQFGEVHDWNFTSTDGTIIQGRYYLPPNFDASRKYPMIVYYYGGTSPTNRALEFSYSMHMYAALGYVVYTLNPSGTTGFGQEFAARHVNAWGDKTADEIIQGTEQFCKEHSFVNPKKIGCAGASYGGFMTQYLQTKTDLFAAAVSHAGISALSSYWGEGYWGYGYCSVANTGTYPWNNPEFYTKHSPLFNADKIKTPLLLLHGNADTNVPVGESIQMFLALKLLGKTVEFVQVDGEDHGVADYKKRLEWQNTIFAWFAKYLKDEPQWWDALYPERHL
;
A
#
# COMPACT_ATOMS: atom_id res chain seq x y z
N ALA A 1 22.32 -26.44 -28.84
CA ALA A 1 23.76 -26.17 -28.78
C ALA A 1 24.47 -27.41 -28.22
N ASP A 2 25.65 -27.67 -28.68
CA ASP A 2 26.52 -28.68 -28.07
C ASP A 2 27.10 -28.16 -26.73
N THR A 3 27.91 -28.99 -26.05
CA THR A 3 28.57 -28.63 -24.80
C THR A 3 29.57 -27.45 -24.91
N ALA A 4 29.91 -27.00 -26.12
CA ALA A 4 30.72 -25.85 -26.39
C ALA A 4 29.93 -24.58 -26.73
N GLY A 5 28.61 -24.64 -26.70
CA GLY A 5 27.71 -23.53 -27.06
C GLY A 5 27.64 -23.27 -28.58
N LEU A 6 28.04 -24.24 -29.40
CA LEU A 6 27.98 -24.14 -30.85
C LEU A 6 26.58 -24.47 -31.36
N ILE A 7 26.02 -23.58 -32.18
CA ILE A 7 24.72 -23.77 -32.86
C ILE A 7 25.00 -23.89 -34.36
N THR A 8 24.54 -24.97 -34.99
CA THR A 8 24.54 -25.10 -36.45
C THR A 8 23.28 -24.45 -37.00
N VAL A 9 23.45 -23.46 -37.87
CA VAL A 9 22.36 -22.71 -38.46
C VAL A 9 22.05 -23.31 -39.81
N PRO A 10 20.83 -23.78 -40.08
CA PRO A 10 20.48 -24.39 -41.39
C PRO A 10 20.47 -23.33 -42.49
N THR A 11 20.87 -23.76 -43.70
CA THR A 11 20.80 -22.95 -44.91
C THR A 11 19.46 -23.19 -45.63
N PRO A 12 18.73 -22.17 -46.11
CA PRO A 12 17.50 -22.37 -46.84
C PRO A 12 17.75 -23.00 -48.22
N GLU A 13 16.78 -23.74 -48.72
CA GLU A 13 16.86 -24.32 -50.07
C GLU A 13 16.82 -23.25 -51.17
N LYS A 14 16.20 -22.10 -50.91
CA LYS A 14 16.09 -20.99 -51.86
C LYS A 14 15.87 -19.66 -51.12
N GLY A 15 16.61 -18.62 -51.52
CA GLY A 15 16.47 -17.26 -51.03
C GLY A 15 17.06 -17.07 -49.62
N TYR A 16 16.35 -16.38 -48.76
CA TYR A 16 16.83 -16.01 -47.41
C TYR A 16 15.96 -16.65 -46.33
N ALA A 17 16.58 -17.03 -45.22
CA ALA A 17 15.88 -17.45 -44.01
C ALA A 17 16.35 -16.64 -42.79
N LEU A 18 15.39 -16.17 -41.98
CA LEU A 18 15.65 -15.53 -40.70
C LEU A 18 15.46 -16.55 -39.58
N HIS A 19 16.51 -16.78 -38.82
CA HIS A 19 16.53 -17.66 -37.65
C HIS A 19 16.53 -16.83 -36.37
N LEU A 20 15.70 -17.22 -35.41
CA LEU A 20 15.65 -16.61 -34.08
C LEU A 20 16.15 -17.60 -33.04
N TYR A 21 17.18 -17.22 -32.32
CA TYR A 21 17.71 -17.98 -31.18
C TYR A 21 17.49 -17.18 -29.92
N SER A 22 16.85 -17.79 -28.92
CA SER A 22 16.63 -17.17 -27.62
C SER A 22 17.16 -18.08 -26.52
N PHE A 23 17.80 -17.48 -25.54
CA PHE A 23 18.23 -18.11 -24.29
C PHE A 23 18.30 -17.08 -23.18
N TYR A 24 18.45 -17.55 -21.94
CA TYR A 24 18.52 -16.70 -20.76
C TYR A 24 19.90 -16.77 -20.13
N LEU A 25 20.41 -15.60 -19.69
CA LEU A 25 21.55 -15.49 -18.79
C LEU A 25 21.02 -15.22 -17.39
N ASN A 26 21.31 -16.12 -16.45
CA ASN A 26 20.96 -15.98 -15.03
C ASN A 26 22.22 -15.71 -14.22
N SER A 27 22.28 -14.56 -13.55
CA SER A 27 23.36 -14.23 -12.63
C SER A 27 22.95 -14.48 -11.18
N ASP A 28 23.82 -15.08 -10.38
CA ASP A 28 23.59 -15.31 -8.95
C ASP A 28 23.90 -14.07 -8.09
N ARG A 29 24.73 -13.16 -8.60
CA ARG A 29 25.13 -11.90 -7.97
C ARG A 29 25.35 -10.81 -9.01
N TYR A 30 25.54 -9.57 -8.59
CA TYR A 30 26.00 -8.52 -9.51
C TYR A 30 27.38 -8.87 -10.07
N THR A 31 27.53 -8.77 -11.38
CA THR A 31 28.81 -8.99 -12.07
C THR A 31 28.89 -8.16 -13.33
N LYS A 32 30.12 -7.84 -13.75
CA LYS A 32 30.41 -7.34 -15.08
C LYS A 32 30.98 -8.46 -15.93
N GLY A 33 30.79 -8.37 -17.23
CA GLY A 33 31.34 -9.34 -18.14
C GLY A 33 31.02 -9.02 -19.58
N SER A 34 31.64 -9.78 -20.48
CA SER A 34 31.50 -9.60 -21.92
C SER A 34 30.65 -10.69 -22.52
N LEU A 35 29.58 -10.30 -23.22
CA LEU A 35 28.82 -11.17 -24.11
C LEU A 35 29.47 -11.13 -25.50
N GLU A 36 30.00 -12.27 -25.92
CA GLU A 36 30.64 -12.45 -27.24
C GLU A 36 29.75 -13.35 -28.09
N VAL A 37 29.25 -12.82 -29.21
CA VAL A 37 28.50 -13.58 -30.21
C VAL A 37 29.30 -13.58 -31.51
N SER A 38 29.52 -14.74 -32.09
CA SER A 38 30.22 -14.87 -33.35
C SER A 38 29.55 -15.87 -34.28
N GLY A 39 29.56 -15.55 -35.58
CA GLY A 39 28.99 -16.38 -36.66
C GLY A 39 29.43 -15.87 -37.99
N ALA A 40 29.34 -16.74 -39.02
CA ALA A 40 29.79 -16.42 -40.39
C ALA A 40 28.79 -15.55 -41.19
N GLY A 41 27.53 -15.47 -40.73
CA GLY A 41 26.46 -14.74 -41.43
C GLY A 41 26.18 -13.35 -40.81
N THR A 42 25.14 -12.72 -41.32
CA THR A 42 24.64 -11.44 -40.75
C THR A 42 23.75 -11.72 -39.55
N PHE A 43 24.01 -11.09 -38.44
CA PHE A 43 23.20 -11.25 -37.23
C PHE A 43 23.09 -9.96 -36.40
N GLU A 44 22.03 -9.88 -35.63
CA GLU A 44 21.77 -8.84 -34.62
C GLU A 44 21.56 -9.51 -33.26
N VAL A 45 22.08 -8.88 -32.22
CA VAL A 45 21.97 -9.37 -30.84
C VAL A 45 21.15 -8.39 -29.99
N PHE A 46 20.23 -8.92 -29.20
CA PHE A 46 19.41 -8.15 -28.28
C PHE A 46 19.54 -8.75 -26.88
N VAL A 47 19.61 -7.88 -25.86
CA VAL A 47 19.52 -8.26 -24.46
C VAL A 47 18.34 -7.51 -23.84
N ASN A 48 17.34 -8.23 -23.33
CA ASN A 48 16.07 -7.66 -22.84
C ASN A 48 15.48 -6.66 -23.88
N ASN A 49 15.35 -7.10 -25.13
CA ASN A 49 14.83 -6.32 -26.27
C ASN A 49 15.65 -5.07 -26.66
N LYS A 50 16.83 -4.84 -26.07
CA LYS A 50 17.72 -3.74 -26.46
C LYS A 50 18.82 -4.25 -27.35
N PRO A 51 19.08 -3.60 -28.51
CA PRO A 51 20.16 -4.02 -29.39
C PRO A 51 21.51 -3.82 -28.73
N VAL A 52 22.39 -4.80 -28.86
CA VAL A 52 23.78 -4.78 -28.37
C VAL A 52 24.73 -5.20 -29.49
N GLY A 53 26.02 -4.89 -29.36
CA GLY A 53 27.03 -5.32 -30.32
C GLY A 53 27.29 -6.83 -30.24
N ALA A 54 27.98 -7.36 -31.28
CA ALA A 54 28.44 -8.74 -31.30
C ALA A 54 29.39 -9.07 -30.14
N THR A 55 30.14 -8.08 -29.65
CA THR A 55 30.85 -8.11 -28.38
C THR A 55 30.41 -6.92 -27.56
N SER A 56 29.85 -7.18 -26.40
CA SER A 56 29.28 -6.13 -25.54
C SER A 56 29.57 -6.38 -24.07
N GLU A 57 30.12 -5.35 -23.42
CA GLU A 57 30.26 -5.34 -21.98
C GLU A 57 28.87 -5.14 -21.33
N LEU A 58 28.54 -6.03 -20.43
CA LEU A 58 27.27 -6.02 -19.71
C LEU A 58 27.53 -5.99 -18.20
N ALA A 59 26.72 -5.19 -17.49
CA ALA A 59 26.59 -5.26 -16.06
C ALA A 59 25.30 -6.03 -15.73
N LEU A 60 25.43 -7.20 -15.14
CA LEU A 60 24.31 -8.08 -14.79
C LEU A 60 23.99 -7.96 -13.31
N GLU A 61 22.82 -7.48 -12.99
CA GLU A 61 22.23 -7.59 -11.65
C GLU A 61 21.80 -9.06 -11.39
N PRO A 62 21.54 -9.48 -10.14
CA PRO A 62 21.20 -10.88 -9.83
C PRO A 62 19.78 -11.24 -10.25
N HIS A 63 19.52 -11.22 -11.56
CA HIS A 63 18.26 -11.65 -12.16
C HIS A 63 18.50 -12.27 -13.56
N ARG A 64 17.42 -12.60 -14.27
CA ARG A 64 17.42 -13.20 -15.61
C ARG A 64 17.49 -12.12 -16.69
N TYR A 65 18.32 -12.34 -17.70
CA TYR A 65 18.39 -11.55 -18.94
C TYR A 65 18.04 -12.42 -20.12
N GLU A 66 17.09 -11.99 -20.95
CA GLU A 66 16.79 -12.66 -22.21
C GLU A 66 17.79 -12.18 -23.29
N VAL A 67 18.44 -13.13 -23.94
CA VAL A 67 19.28 -12.87 -25.11
C VAL A 67 18.59 -13.40 -26.34
N VAL A 68 18.36 -12.55 -27.34
CA VAL A 68 17.77 -12.92 -28.62
C VAL A 68 18.78 -12.61 -29.73
N ILE A 69 19.08 -13.59 -30.56
CA ILE A 69 19.94 -13.44 -31.72
C ILE A 69 19.10 -13.67 -32.98
N LYS A 70 19.02 -12.66 -33.84
CA LYS A 70 18.40 -12.73 -35.16
C LYS A 70 19.52 -13.02 -36.16
N TYR A 71 19.48 -14.15 -36.83
CA TYR A 71 20.51 -14.60 -37.72
C TYR A 71 19.94 -14.84 -39.12
N LEU A 72 20.52 -14.20 -40.17
CA LEU A 72 20.11 -14.30 -41.54
C LEU A 72 21.03 -15.27 -42.31
N THR A 73 20.44 -16.24 -42.98
CA THR A 73 21.15 -17.12 -43.91
C THR A 73 20.59 -16.97 -45.31
N ALA A 74 21.40 -17.27 -46.33
CA ALA A 74 21.03 -17.29 -47.75
C ALA A 74 21.32 -18.65 -48.38
N ASP A 75 20.61 -19.00 -49.46
CA ASP A 75 20.83 -20.22 -50.23
C ASP A 75 22.22 -20.26 -50.92
N THR A 76 22.90 -19.13 -51.01
CA THR A 76 24.27 -18.97 -51.49
C THR A 76 25.34 -19.29 -50.44
N ASP A 77 24.96 -19.51 -49.17
CA ASP A 77 25.89 -19.86 -48.12
C ASP A 77 26.45 -21.26 -48.31
N THR A 78 27.78 -21.38 -48.56
CA THR A 78 28.42 -22.61 -49.03
C THR A 78 28.76 -23.63 -47.91
N CYS A 79 28.54 -23.32 -46.66
CA CYS A 79 28.69 -24.21 -45.50
C CYS A 79 27.61 -23.99 -44.49
N PRO A 80 27.24 -25.01 -43.68
CA PRO A 80 26.39 -24.76 -42.54
C PRO A 80 27.03 -23.68 -41.67
N SER A 81 26.32 -22.56 -41.57
CA SER A 81 26.77 -21.45 -40.71
C SER A 81 26.78 -21.90 -39.26
N THR A 82 27.80 -21.51 -38.53
CA THR A 82 27.91 -21.77 -37.09
C THR A 82 27.74 -20.48 -36.32
N LEU A 83 27.02 -20.53 -35.22
CA LEU A 83 26.79 -19.45 -34.30
C LEU A 83 27.29 -19.85 -32.91
N THR A 84 28.04 -19.02 -32.27
CA THR A 84 28.43 -19.21 -30.86
C THR A 84 28.05 -17.97 -30.05
N ALA A 85 27.64 -18.22 -28.82
CA ALA A 85 27.41 -17.17 -27.84
C ALA A 85 28.11 -17.55 -26.51
N LYS A 86 28.95 -16.68 -25.98
CA LYS A 86 29.70 -16.89 -24.75
C LYS A 86 29.58 -15.67 -23.87
N PHE A 87 29.41 -15.89 -22.58
CA PHE A 87 29.53 -14.84 -21.57
C PHE A 87 30.78 -15.10 -20.74
N LYS A 88 31.65 -14.11 -20.64
CA LYS A 88 32.84 -14.12 -19.81
C LYS A 88 32.67 -13.14 -18.67
N SER A 89 32.55 -13.63 -17.45
CA SER A 89 32.51 -12.81 -16.24
C SER A 89 33.89 -12.30 -15.87
N GLU A 90 34.00 -11.08 -15.38
CA GLU A 90 35.25 -10.50 -14.84
C GLU A 90 35.59 -11.07 -13.44
N GLU A 91 34.62 -11.67 -12.74
CA GLU A 91 34.75 -12.18 -11.39
C GLU A 91 34.25 -13.63 -11.28
N GLU A 92 34.41 -14.26 -10.10
CA GLU A 92 33.94 -15.62 -9.78
C GLU A 92 32.40 -15.74 -9.74
N ALA A 93 31.67 -14.84 -10.41
CA ALA A 93 30.22 -14.90 -10.48
C ALA A 93 29.76 -16.07 -11.34
N LYS A 94 28.76 -16.79 -10.86
CA LYS A 94 28.16 -17.88 -11.59
C LYS A 94 27.06 -17.36 -12.49
N VAL A 95 27.39 -17.14 -13.76
CA VAL A 95 26.40 -16.82 -14.80
C VAL A 95 26.08 -18.10 -15.57
N ILE A 96 24.82 -18.48 -15.56
CA ILE A 96 24.32 -19.72 -16.20
C ILE A 96 23.49 -19.35 -17.41
N ALA A 97 23.84 -19.92 -18.57
CA ALA A 97 22.98 -19.91 -19.75
C ALA A 97 21.95 -21.03 -19.64
N SER A 98 20.66 -20.71 -19.83
CA SER A 98 19.55 -21.64 -19.72
C SER A 98 18.51 -21.39 -20.81
N LEU A 99 17.77 -22.45 -21.18
CA LEU A 99 16.56 -22.36 -21.98
C LEU A 99 15.29 -22.31 -21.09
N ASP A 100 15.46 -22.49 -19.78
CA ASP A 100 14.38 -22.44 -18.81
C ASP A 100 13.90 -20.99 -18.63
N PRO A 101 12.61 -20.70 -18.82
CA PRO A 101 12.04 -19.36 -18.63
C PRO A 101 11.93 -18.96 -17.16
N GLU A 102 12.26 -19.83 -16.21
CA GLU A 102 12.19 -19.55 -14.78
C GLU A 102 12.98 -18.27 -14.42
N LYS A 103 12.37 -17.41 -13.63
CA LYS A 103 12.97 -16.14 -13.18
C LYS A 103 12.75 -15.89 -11.70
N ARG A 104 13.59 -15.05 -11.13
CA ARG A 104 13.43 -14.53 -9.76
C ARG A 104 12.36 -13.44 -9.74
N TYR A 105 11.69 -13.33 -8.59
CA TYR A 105 10.78 -12.21 -8.32
C TYR A 105 11.58 -10.92 -8.09
N THR A 106 11.24 -9.87 -8.82
CA THR A 106 12.00 -8.62 -8.87
C THR A 106 11.12 -7.40 -8.60
N PRO A 107 11.69 -6.21 -8.32
CA PRO A 107 10.91 -4.98 -8.22
C PRO A 107 10.09 -4.66 -9.48
N ARG A 108 10.54 -5.06 -10.66
CA ARG A 108 9.77 -4.89 -11.92
C ARG A 108 8.48 -5.69 -11.89
N ASP A 109 8.49 -6.89 -11.33
CA ASP A 109 7.30 -7.73 -11.22
C ASP A 109 6.22 -7.10 -10.31
N ILE A 110 6.60 -6.21 -9.39
CA ILE A 110 5.67 -5.42 -8.58
C ILE A 110 5.19 -4.19 -9.34
N LEU A 111 6.12 -3.47 -9.99
CA LEU A 111 5.84 -2.17 -10.60
C LEU A 111 5.14 -2.26 -11.94
N GLU A 112 5.39 -3.32 -12.71
CA GLU A 112 4.88 -3.51 -14.06
C GLU A 112 3.67 -4.46 -14.09
N GLY A 113 2.96 -4.43 -15.21
CA GLY A 113 1.79 -5.26 -15.43
C GLY A 113 0.48 -4.60 -15.02
N THR A 114 -0.59 -5.40 -15.12
CA THR A 114 -1.95 -4.94 -14.85
C THR A 114 -2.30 -5.09 -13.36
N GLN A 115 -2.98 -4.10 -12.82
CA GLN A 115 -3.50 -4.10 -11.45
C GLN A 115 -4.95 -3.61 -11.42
N PHE A 116 -5.73 -4.06 -10.44
CA PHE A 116 -7.05 -3.53 -10.18
C PHE A 116 -6.94 -2.13 -9.56
N ARG A 117 -7.82 -1.23 -10.02
CA ARG A 117 -7.98 0.10 -9.44
C ARG A 117 -9.25 0.21 -8.59
N GLY A 118 -10.25 -0.62 -8.87
CA GLY A 118 -11.49 -0.67 -8.13
C GLY A 118 -12.53 -1.55 -8.78
N THR A 119 -13.52 -1.93 -7.98
CA THR A 119 -14.71 -2.67 -8.42
C THR A 119 -15.95 -1.97 -7.88
N SER A 120 -17.02 -1.91 -8.68
CA SER A 120 -18.29 -1.30 -8.31
C SER A 120 -19.43 -2.15 -8.90
N VAL A 121 -20.24 -2.76 -8.03
CA VAL A 121 -21.39 -3.59 -8.41
C VAL A 121 -22.61 -2.69 -8.58
N SER A 122 -23.43 -2.92 -9.63
CA SER A 122 -24.69 -2.22 -9.78
C SER A 122 -25.63 -2.49 -8.61
N PRO A 123 -26.48 -1.54 -8.19
CA PRO A 123 -27.41 -1.73 -7.07
C PRO A 123 -28.29 -2.98 -7.18
N ASP A 124 -28.71 -3.35 -8.40
CA ASP A 124 -29.52 -4.56 -8.66
C ASP A 124 -28.70 -5.86 -8.74
N GLY A 125 -27.36 -5.76 -8.66
CA GLY A 125 -26.44 -6.90 -8.67
C GLY A 125 -26.27 -7.60 -10.01
N LYS A 126 -26.73 -7.01 -11.13
CA LYS A 126 -26.60 -7.65 -12.45
C LYS A 126 -25.28 -7.37 -13.15
N TYR A 127 -24.67 -6.23 -12.85
CA TYR A 127 -23.47 -5.78 -13.51
C TYR A 127 -22.37 -5.40 -12.51
N VAL A 128 -21.12 -5.44 -12.98
CA VAL A 128 -19.98 -4.92 -12.22
C VAL A 128 -19.06 -4.14 -13.15
N LEU A 129 -18.66 -2.96 -12.71
CA LEU A 129 -17.57 -2.19 -13.29
C LEU A 129 -16.27 -2.58 -12.60
N VAL A 130 -15.27 -2.97 -13.39
CA VAL A 130 -13.94 -3.28 -12.90
C VAL A 130 -12.95 -2.35 -13.59
N LYS A 131 -12.23 -1.55 -12.82
CA LYS A 131 -11.27 -0.58 -13.34
C LYS A 131 -9.86 -1.10 -13.16
N TYR A 132 -9.02 -0.90 -14.18
CA TYR A 132 -7.66 -1.39 -14.24
C TYR A 132 -6.69 -0.27 -14.59
N TYR A 133 -5.46 -0.44 -14.20
CA TYR A 133 -4.34 0.22 -14.83
C TYR A 133 -3.25 -0.79 -15.17
N THR A 134 -2.56 -0.56 -16.28
CA THR A 134 -1.40 -1.35 -16.71
C THR A 134 -0.20 -0.43 -16.76
N ARG A 135 0.84 -0.77 -16.02
CA ARG A 135 2.11 -0.07 -16.10
C ARG A 135 3.09 -0.88 -16.95
N MET A 136 3.67 -0.22 -17.93
CA MET A 136 4.66 -0.79 -18.85
C MET A 136 6.08 -0.48 -18.39
N GLU A 137 7.05 -1.17 -18.95
CA GLU A 137 8.46 -0.83 -18.79
C GLU A 137 8.70 0.66 -19.08
N GLY A 138 9.52 1.32 -18.26
CA GLY A 138 9.74 2.76 -18.33
C GLY A 138 8.68 3.61 -17.61
N GLY A 139 7.69 2.98 -16.94
CA GLY A 139 6.73 3.65 -16.07
C GLY A 139 5.51 4.24 -16.75
N LYS A 140 5.40 4.16 -18.09
CA LYS A 140 4.18 4.57 -18.80
C LYS A 140 2.99 3.73 -18.35
N SER A 141 1.87 4.36 -18.05
CA SER A 141 0.66 3.68 -17.59
C SER A 141 -0.51 3.93 -18.53
N GLU A 142 -1.34 2.92 -18.69
CA GLU A 142 -2.63 3.00 -19.38
C GLU A 142 -3.74 2.53 -18.45
N GLN A 143 -4.92 3.16 -18.56
CA GLN A 143 -6.09 2.80 -17.80
C GLN A 143 -7.17 2.29 -18.75
N TYR A 144 -7.95 1.32 -18.27
CA TYR A 144 -9.15 0.84 -18.95
C TYR A 144 -10.14 0.30 -17.92
N ALA A 145 -11.39 0.16 -18.32
CA ALA A 145 -12.41 -0.47 -17.49
C ALA A 145 -13.16 -1.56 -18.26
N GLN A 146 -13.76 -2.46 -17.52
CA GLN A 146 -14.63 -3.50 -18.05
C GLN A 146 -15.98 -3.43 -17.36
N LEU A 147 -17.04 -3.43 -18.16
CA LEU A 147 -18.38 -3.76 -17.70
C LEU A 147 -18.54 -5.28 -17.84
N ARG A 148 -18.92 -5.95 -16.76
CA ARG A 148 -19.10 -7.40 -16.73
C ARG A 148 -20.52 -7.77 -16.28
N ASP A 149 -21.01 -8.88 -16.80
CA ASP A 149 -22.17 -9.57 -16.22
C ASP A 149 -21.79 -10.13 -14.84
N ALA A 150 -22.48 -9.74 -13.80
CA ALA A 150 -22.09 -10.06 -12.41
C ALA A 150 -22.33 -11.53 -12.04
N ALA A 151 -23.22 -12.24 -12.73
CA ALA A 151 -23.49 -13.64 -12.44
C ALA A 151 -22.43 -14.58 -13.05
N THR A 152 -21.96 -14.25 -14.26
CA THR A 152 -21.06 -15.10 -15.02
C THR A 152 -19.61 -14.59 -15.05
N GLY A 153 -19.38 -13.33 -14.75
CA GLY A 153 -18.08 -12.65 -14.88
C GLY A 153 -17.72 -12.31 -16.34
N ARG A 154 -18.60 -12.60 -17.31
CA ARG A 154 -18.36 -12.34 -18.74
C ARG A 154 -18.21 -10.84 -19.00
N ILE A 155 -17.18 -10.46 -19.78
CA ILE A 155 -16.97 -9.09 -20.24
C ILE A 155 -18.05 -8.74 -21.26
N LEU A 156 -18.79 -7.67 -21.02
CA LEU A 156 -19.80 -7.11 -21.90
C LEU A 156 -19.22 -5.95 -22.73
N LEU A 157 -18.41 -5.12 -22.10
CA LEU A 157 -17.71 -4.00 -22.72
C LEU A 157 -16.33 -3.84 -22.08
N GLN A 158 -15.32 -3.51 -22.88
CA GLN A 158 -14.02 -3.06 -22.42
C GLN A 158 -13.64 -1.80 -23.19
N ASP A 159 -13.31 -0.74 -22.50
CA ASP A 159 -13.01 0.54 -23.13
C ASP A 159 -12.05 1.38 -22.27
N LYS A 160 -11.43 2.36 -22.93
CA LYS A 160 -10.61 3.44 -22.32
C LYS A 160 -11.36 4.77 -22.27
N GLY A 161 -12.63 4.79 -22.62
CA GLY A 161 -13.49 5.96 -22.70
C GLY A 161 -14.33 6.17 -21.44
N PHE A 162 -15.63 6.44 -21.63
CA PHE A 162 -16.54 6.88 -20.57
C PHE A 162 -16.63 5.93 -19.38
N ILE A 163 -16.51 4.62 -19.57
CA ILE A 163 -16.59 3.65 -18.45
C ILE A 163 -15.47 3.78 -17.43
N LEU A 164 -14.37 4.46 -17.76
CA LEU A 164 -13.32 4.77 -16.78
C LEU A 164 -13.79 5.69 -15.66
N THR A 165 -14.63 6.66 -16.03
CA THR A 165 -15.18 7.66 -15.10
C THR A 165 -16.60 7.33 -14.66
N ALA A 166 -17.23 6.33 -15.30
CA ALA A 166 -18.59 5.93 -14.97
C ALA A 166 -18.69 5.38 -13.54
N ASP A 167 -19.87 5.62 -12.95
CA ASP A 167 -20.33 5.04 -11.69
C ASP A 167 -21.82 4.68 -11.81
N TRP A 168 -22.40 4.08 -10.75
CA TRP A 168 -23.78 3.63 -10.76
C TRP A 168 -24.72 4.67 -10.21
N MET A 169 -25.86 4.85 -10.88
CA MET A 169 -27.01 5.50 -10.29
C MET A 169 -27.48 4.71 -9.06
N PRO A 170 -27.85 5.38 -7.95
CA PRO A 170 -28.07 4.69 -6.66
C PRO A 170 -29.20 3.65 -6.67
N THR A 171 -30.19 3.78 -7.54
CA THR A 171 -31.41 2.94 -7.54
C THR A 171 -31.71 2.32 -8.88
N SER A 172 -31.66 3.09 -9.98
CA SER A 172 -32.00 2.61 -11.33
C SER A 172 -31.00 1.65 -11.95
N SER A 173 -29.81 1.51 -11.35
CA SER A 173 -28.72 0.69 -11.88
C SER A 173 -28.25 1.06 -13.29
N LYS A 174 -28.57 2.27 -13.76
CA LYS A 174 -27.93 2.87 -14.93
C LYS A 174 -26.50 3.30 -14.55
N MET A 175 -25.59 3.29 -15.49
CA MET A 175 -24.30 3.96 -15.33
C MET A 175 -24.47 5.46 -15.56
N TYR A 176 -23.67 6.29 -14.91
CA TYR A 176 -23.57 7.71 -15.23
C TYR A 176 -22.12 8.15 -15.35
N PHE A 177 -21.92 9.19 -16.15
CA PHE A 177 -20.62 9.88 -16.29
C PHE A 177 -20.86 11.32 -16.69
N THR A 178 -19.83 12.15 -16.62
CA THR A 178 -19.87 13.53 -17.13
C THR A 178 -18.96 13.68 -18.34
N ARG A 179 -19.38 14.52 -19.30
CA ARG A 179 -18.57 14.92 -20.45
C ARG A 179 -18.72 16.41 -20.74
N THR A 180 -17.80 16.97 -21.52
CA THR A 180 -17.95 18.33 -22.06
C THR A 180 -18.89 18.27 -23.26
N GLY A 181 -20.04 18.95 -23.18
CA GLY A 181 -21.00 19.12 -24.26
C GLY A 181 -20.92 20.50 -24.91
N MET A 182 -21.89 20.80 -25.79
CA MET A 182 -21.93 22.10 -26.50
C MET A 182 -22.23 23.28 -25.57
N ASN A 183 -23.04 23.04 -24.53
CA ASN A 183 -23.51 24.08 -23.60
C ASN A 183 -22.81 24.02 -22.23
N GLY A 184 -21.73 23.28 -22.09
CA GLY A 184 -21.04 23.07 -20.82
C GLY A 184 -20.93 21.60 -20.44
N LYS A 185 -20.82 21.32 -19.16
CA LYS A 185 -20.68 19.96 -18.62
C LYS A 185 -22.02 19.23 -18.63
N GLU A 186 -22.08 18.10 -19.32
CA GLU A 186 -23.25 17.23 -19.41
C GLU A 186 -23.15 16.09 -18.40
N LEU A 187 -24.27 15.75 -17.77
CA LEU A 187 -24.48 14.49 -17.06
C LEU A 187 -25.20 13.53 -17.97
N VAL A 188 -24.55 12.40 -18.24
CA VAL A 188 -25.07 11.37 -19.15
C VAL A 188 -25.33 10.12 -18.37
N THR A 189 -26.49 9.48 -18.56
CA THR A 189 -26.77 8.14 -18.09
C THR A 189 -26.72 7.14 -19.24
N VAL A 190 -26.32 5.91 -18.92
CA VAL A 190 -26.23 4.80 -19.86
C VAL A 190 -26.92 3.58 -19.29
N ASP A 191 -27.86 3.02 -20.03
CA ASP A 191 -28.45 1.71 -19.71
C ASP A 191 -27.44 0.61 -20.04
N PRO A 192 -26.95 -0.16 -19.05
CA PRO A 192 -25.92 -1.18 -19.28
C PRO A 192 -26.41 -2.36 -20.14
N ALA A 193 -27.72 -2.57 -20.28
CA ALA A 193 -28.29 -3.64 -21.09
C ALA A 193 -28.36 -3.29 -22.57
N THR A 194 -28.66 -2.03 -22.90
CA THR A 194 -28.89 -1.56 -24.27
C THR A 194 -27.78 -0.65 -24.78
N MET A 195 -26.94 -0.12 -23.87
CA MET A 195 -25.94 0.90 -24.15
C MET A 195 -26.52 2.21 -24.68
N GLN A 196 -27.81 2.45 -24.45
CA GLN A 196 -28.43 3.73 -24.81
C GLN A 196 -28.03 4.82 -23.82
N GLU A 197 -27.60 5.95 -24.40
CA GLU A 197 -27.28 7.17 -23.65
C GLU A 197 -28.50 8.10 -23.54
N GLU A 198 -28.61 8.76 -22.41
CA GLU A 198 -29.59 9.82 -22.14
C GLU A 198 -28.88 10.97 -21.43
N ILE A 199 -29.01 12.19 -21.94
CA ILE A 199 -28.53 13.41 -21.26
C ILE A 199 -29.52 13.75 -20.16
N LEU A 200 -29.09 13.58 -18.91
CA LEU A 200 -29.93 13.85 -17.74
C LEU A 200 -29.93 15.34 -17.36
N ALA A 201 -28.80 16.02 -17.54
CA ALA A 201 -28.67 17.45 -17.34
C ALA A 201 -27.53 18.03 -18.17
N GLU A 202 -27.69 19.30 -18.58
CA GLU A 202 -26.68 20.10 -19.27
C GLU A 202 -26.22 21.26 -18.37
N ASN A 203 -25.04 21.81 -18.69
CA ASN A 203 -24.47 22.97 -18.00
C ASN A 203 -24.37 22.78 -16.47
N LEU A 204 -23.91 21.61 -16.05
CA LEU A 204 -23.73 21.31 -14.64
C LEU A 204 -22.68 22.22 -14.00
N PRO A 205 -22.88 22.62 -12.74
CA PRO A 205 -21.84 23.26 -11.95
C PRO A 205 -20.55 22.44 -11.89
N GLU A 206 -19.41 23.12 -11.77
CA GLU A 206 -18.16 22.45 -11.47
C GLU A 206 -18.13 21.97 -10.03
N GLY A 207 -17.46 20.85 -9.79
CA GLY A 207 -17.33 20.22 -8.48
C GLY A 207 -17.56 18.72 -8.51
N SER A 208 -17.30 18.09 -7.39
CA SER A 208 -17.65 16.68 -7.17
C SER A 208 -19.06 16.58 -6.60
N PHE A 209 -19.80 15.59 -7.03
CA PHE A 209 -21.17 15.39 -6.57
C PHE A 209 -21.51 13.91 -6.31
N SER A 210 -22.57 13.71 -5.55
CA SER A 210 -23.25 12.42 -5.38
C SER A 210 -24.75 12.59 -5.58
N PHE A 211 -25.43 11.52 -6.02
CA PHE A 211 -26.88 11.52 -6.13
C PHE A 211 -27.56 11.30 -4.78
N THR A 212 -28.73 11.90 -4.60
CA THR A 212 -29.69 11.40 -3.61
C THR A 212 -30.25 10.05 -4.07
N PRO A 213 -30.68 9.13 -3.14
CA PRO A 213 -31.21 7.82 -3.50
C PRO A 213 -32.39 7.82 -4.47
N ASP A 214 -33.21 8.87 -4.51
CA ASP A 214 -34.30 9.05 -5.47
C ASP A 214 -33.90 9.55 -6.85
N GLU A 215 -32.58 9.77 -7.04
CA GLU A 215 -31.95 10.19 -8.30
C GLU A 215 -32.43 11.56 -8.85
N LYS A 216 -33.01 12.41 -8.01
CA LYS A 216 -33.56 13.72 -8.43
C LYS A 216 -32.66 14.90 -8.09
N THR A 217 -31.75 14.72 -7.17
CA THR A 217 -30.91 15.81 -6.66
C THR A 217 -29.46 15.37 -6.66
N LEU A 218 -28.55 16.27 -7.04
CA LEU A 218 -27.12 16.14 -6.84
C LEU A 218 -26.71 16.96 -5.63
N LEU A 219 -25.94 16.34 -4.74
CA LEU A 219 -25.29 17.01 -3.63
C LEU A 219 -23.82 17.25 -3.99
N TYR A 220 -23.43 18.51 -4.06
CA TYR A 220 -22.10 18.97 -4.43
C TYR A 220 -21.28 19.28 -3.19
N THR A 221 -19.99 18.97 -3.27
CA THR A 221 -18.97 19.56 -2.39
C THR A 221 -18.20 20.60 -3.21
N ILE A 222 -18.37 21.87 -2.86
CA ILE A 222 -17.76 22.98 -3.55
C ILE A 222 -16.62 23.53 -2.71
N GLN A 223 -15.45 23.70 -3.34
CA GLN A 223 -14.29 24.33 -2.74
C GLN A 223 -14.35 25.84 -2.95
N GLU A 224 -14.35 26.58 -1.85
CA GLU A 224 -14.10 28.02 -1.84
C GLU A 224 -12.64 28.27 -1.51
N GLU A 225 -11.93 29.03 -2.35
CA GLU A 225 -10.54 29.40 -2.10
C GLU A 225 -10.44 30.30 -0.87
N GLY A 226 -9.53 29.97 0.02
CA GLY A 226 -9.25 30.76 1.20
C GLY A 226 -8.43 32.04 0.88
N PRO A 227 -8.31 32.93 1.87
CA PRO A 227 -7.53 34.16 1.70
C PRO A 227 -6.06 33.85 1.41
N LYS A 228 -5.51 34.60 0.42
CA LYS A 228 -4.10 34.50 0.04
C LYS A 228 -3.34 35.67 0.68
N ASP A 229 -2.15 35.40 1.18
CA ASP A 229 -1.21 36.43 1.58
C ASP A 229 -0.53 37.06 0.34
N GLY A 230 0.35 38.02 0.55
CA GLY A 230 1.16 38.59 -0.53
C GLY A 230 2.08 37.54 -1.17
N PRO A 231 2.61 37.84 -2.40
CA PRO A 231 3.30 36.86 -3.21
C PRO A 231 4.61 36.31 -2.58
N ASP A 232 5.23 37.12 -1.72
CA ASP A 232 6.59 36.82 -1.23
C ASP A 232 6.65 36.43 0.24
N MET A 233 5.55 36.60 0.99
CA MET A 233 5.51 36.30 2.41
C MET A 233 4.20 35.62 2.80
N LEU A 234 4.29 34.46 3.47
CA LEU A 234 3.17 33.72 4.01
C LEU A 234 3.19 33.80 5.55
N ARG A 235 2.14 34.37 6.15
CA ARG A 235 1.93 34.30 7.58
C ARG A 235 1.26 32.98 7.94
N ILE A 236 1.97 32.10 8.64
CA ILE A 236 1.42 30.85 9.15
C ILE A 236 0.52 31.18 10.35
N LEU A 237 -0.76 30.89 10.24
CA LEU A 237 -1.79 31.19 11.25
C LEU A 237 -1.93 30.08 12.28
N GLU A 238 -1.78 28.83 11.84
CA GLU A 238 -1.94 27.63 12.63
C GLU A 238 -0.94 26.55 12.17
N PRO A 239 -0.63 25.53 12.98
CA PRO A 239 0.29 24.45 12.60
C PRO A 239 -0.02 23.80 11.24
N ASN A 240 -1.30 23.59 10.93
CA ASN A 240 -1.74 22.98 9.64
C ASN A 240 -1.75 23.98 8.46
N ASP A 241 -1.56 25.27 8.67
CA ASP A 241 -1.50 26.27 7.58
C ASP A 241 -0.25 26.14 6.69
N ARG A 242 0.65 25.22 7.06
CA ARG A 242 1.77 24.77 6.22
C ARG A 242 1.31 23.78 5.11
N LEU A 243 0.14 23.17 5.27
CA LEU A 243 -0.41 22.21 4.31
C LEU A 243 -1.07 22.95 3.13
N PRO A 244 -0.80 22.50 1.88
CA PRO A 244 -1.47 23.07 0.72
C PRO A 244 -3.00 23.00 0.84
N GLY A 245 -3.66 24.12 0.59
CA GLY A 245 -5.12 24.18 0.61
C GLY A 245 -5.76 24.24 1.99
N PHE A 246 -4.99 24.34 3.08
CA PHE A 246 -5.55 24.42 4.45
C PHE A 246 -6.59 25.55 4.61
N ARG A 247 -6.37 26.68 3.94
CA ARG A 247 -7.28 27.84 4.02
C ARG A 247 -8.54 27.70 3.18
N ASN A 248 -8.61 26.73 2.29
CA ASN A 248 -9.80 26.47 1.49
C ASN A 248 -10.93 25.93 2.36
N ARG A 249 -12.17 26.21 1.97
CA ARG A 249 -13.37 25.71 2.62
C ARG A 249 -14.17 24.87 1.65
N TYR A 250 -14.73 23.82 2.17
CA TYR A 250 -15.58 22.88 1.44
C TYR A 250 -16.98 22.98 1.98
N LEU A 251 -17.91 23.44 1.13
CA LEU A 251 -19.31 23.67 1.50
C LEU A 251 -20.23 22.78 0.65
N ILE A 252 -21.36 22.44 1.19
CA ILE A 252 -22.33 21.55 0.54
C ILE A 252 -23.36 22.40 -0.18
N TRP A 253 -23.61 22.04 -1.44
CA TRP A 253 -24.61 22.61 -2.32
C TRP A 253 -25.51 21.50 -2.84
N ARG A 254 -26.74 21.85 -3.27
CA ARG A 254 -27.63 20.93 -4.00
C ARG A 254 -27.96 21.47 -5.38
N TYR A 255 -28.16 20.56 -6.32
CA TYR A 255 -28.63 20.85 -7.66
C TYR A 255 -29.85 19.94 -7.94
N ASP A 256 -31.01 20.54 -8.18
CA ASP A 256 -32.23 19.82 -8.53
C ASP A 256 -32.24 19.54 -10.03
N LEU A 257 -32.27 18.26 -10.41
CA LEU A 257 -32.18 17.81 -11.80
C LEU A 257 -33.42 18.16 -12.63
N GLN A 258 -34.56 18.36 -12.00
CA GLN A 258 -35.80 18.68 -12.69
C GLN A 258 -35.93 20.19 -13.01
N THR A 259 -35.53 21.00 -12.06
CA THR A 259 -35.73 22.46 -12.14
C THR A 259 -34.44 23.21 -12.53
N GLY A 260 -33.28 22.59 -12.39
CA GLY A 260 -31.97 23.22 -12.52
C GLY A 260 -31.63 24.19 -11.38
N LEU A 261 -32.40 24.17 -10.28
CA LEU A 261 -32.12 25.00 -9.12
C LEU A 261 -30.83 24.57 -8.45
N TYR A 262 -29.90 25.50 -8.29
CA TYR A 262 -28.61 25.30 -7.64
C TYR A 262 -28.53 26.20 -6.41
N GLU A 263 -28.44 25.63 -5.22
CA GLU A 263 -28.45 26.36 -3.97
C GLU A 263 -27.48 25.81 -2.92
N GLN A 264 -26.98 26.70 -2.10
CA GLN A 264 -26.07 26.37 -1.00
C GLN A 264 -26.83 25.86 0.22
N LEU A 265 -26.36 24.76 0.80
CA LEU A 265 -26.96 24.13 1.97
C LEU A 265 -26.21 24.43 3.27
N THR A 266 -24.88 24.63 3.19
CA THR A 266 -24.06 24.87 4.38
C THR A 266 -23.28 26.16 4.23
N TYR A 267 -23.07 26.85 5.34
CA TYR A 267 -22.41 28.16 5.42
C TYR A 267 -21.43 28.20 6.58
N GLY A 268 -20.54 29.18 6.59
CA GLY A 268 -19.63 29.42 7.72
C GLY A 268 -18.17 29.17 7.38
N HIS A 269 -17.34 29.07 8.44
CA HIS A 269 -15.88 29.00 8.31
C HIS A 269 -15.31 27.59 8.43
N ASN A 270 -16.13 26.60 8.81
CA ASN A 270 -15.70 25.22 8.92
C ASN A 270 -15.99 24.46 7.64
N ASN A 271 -15.12 23.51 7.32
CA ASN A 271 -15.39 22.54 6.26
C ASN A 271 -16.61 21.69 6.65
N THR A 272 -17.46 21.43 5.66
CA THR A 272 -18.62 20.55 5.82
C THR A 272 -18.46 19.31 4.93
N PHE A 273 -18.79 18.14 5.49
CA PHE A 273 -18.57 16.85 4.84
C PHE A 273 -19.91 16.10 4.75
N ILE A 274 -20.28 15.69 3.54
CA ILE A 274 -21.40 14.78 3.33
C ILE A 274 -21.04 13.43 3.94
N ASN A 275 -21.84 12.93 4.86
CA ASN A 275 -21.66 11.62 5.48
C ASN A 275 -22.58 10.58 4.84
N ASP A 276 -23.87 10.89 4.69
CA ASP A 276 -24.85 10.00 4.09
C ASP A 276 -26.16 10.72 3.77
N VAL A 277 -27.03 10.07 2.96
CA VAL A 277 -28.39 10.51 2.68
C VAL A 277 -29.36 9.38 3.03
N SER A 278 -30.43 9.72 3.74
CA SER A 278 -31.45 8.73 4.09
C SER A 278 -32.08 8.07 2.85
N ALA A 279 -32.50 6.81 2.95
CA ALA A 279 -33.03 6.04 1.83
C ALA A 279 -34.27 6.67 1.15
N ASP A 280 -35.01 7.51 1.86
CA ASP A 280 -36.12 8.29 1.34
C ASP A 280 -35.72 9.65 0.75
N SER A 281 -34.41 9.92 0.65
CA SER A 281 -33.81 11.17 0.14
C SER A 281 -34.20 12.44 0.90
N ARG A 282 -34.79 12.30 2.08
CA ARG A 282 -35.27 13.43 2.85
C ARG A 282 -34.19 14.07 3.74
N TYR A 283 -33.33 13.25 4.33
CA TYR A 283 -32.37 13.73 5.31
C TYR A 283 -30.93 13.61 4.78
N LEU A 284 -30.20 14.71 4.84
CA LEU A 284 -28.75 14.74 4.65
C LEU A 284 -28.08 14.67 6.02
N LEU A 285 -27.19 13.72 6.19
CA LEU A 285 -26.26 13.63 7.31
C LEU A 285 -24.95 14.29 6.91
N PHE A 286 -24.55 15.35 7.61
CA PHE A 286 -23.28 16.03 7.35
C PHE A 286 -22.56 16.37 8.64
N SER A 287 -21.26 16.56 8.56
CA SER A 287 -20.42 16.87 9.71
C SER A 287 -19.51 18.06 9.47
N THR A 288 -19.05 18.65 10.58
CA THR A 288 -17.97 19.61 10.63
C THR A 288 -16.88 19.11 11.59
N ASN A 289 -15.65 19.49 11.34
CA ASN A 289 -14.54 19.25 12.28
C ASN A 289 -14.01 20.60 12.78
N GLU A 290 -13.76 20.67 14.07
CA GLU A 290 -13.14 21.82 14.71
C GLU A 290 -11.79 21.42 15.31
N GLN A 291 -10.79 22.27 15.12
CA GLN A 291 -9.45 22.10 15.66
C GLN A 291 -9.31 22.84 16.99
N ASP A 292 -8.77 22.14 18.00
CA ASP A 292 -8.40 22.71 19.30
C ASP A 292 -7.07 22.10 19.76
N TYR A 293 -5.99 22.82 19.51
CA TYR A 293 -4.63 22.36 19.85
C TYR A 293 -4.38 22.23 21.36
N THR A 294 -5.26 22.79 22.20
CA THR A 294 -5.14 22.74 23.66
C THR A 294 -5.80 21.52 24.28
N SER A 295 -6.57 20.78 23.50
CA SER A 295 -7.28 19.58 23.94
C SER A 295 -6.73 18.29 23.29
N LEU A 296 -7.07 17.12 23.85
CA LEU A 296 -6.81 15.81 23.29
C LEU A 296 -8.12 15.03 23.06
N PRO A 297 -8.31 14.47 21.87
CA PRO A 297 -7.57 14.72 20.63
C PRO A 297 -7.68 16.19 20.22
N HIS A 298 -6.77 16.64 19.34
CA HIS A 298 -6.76 18.04 18.88
C HIS A 298 -7.91 18.41 17.96
N SER A 299 -8.76 17.49 17.60
CA SER A 299 -9.95 17.74 16.77
C SER A 299 -11.20 17.13 17.37
N SER A 300 -12.33 17.74 17.09
CA SER A 300 -13.66 17.28 17.47
C SER A 300 -14.60 17.31 16.26
N ASN A 301 -15.59 16.43 16.26
CA ASN A 301 -16.58 16.27 15.21
C ASN A 301 -17.95 16.71 15.68
N SER A 302 -18.66 17.50 14.88
CA SER A 302 -20.06 17.82 15.09
C SER A 302 -20.89 17.22 13.95
N MET A 303 -22.00 16.56 14.25
CA MET A 303 -22.86 15.88 13.29
C MET A 303 -24.24 16.47 13.27
N TYR A 304 -24.71 16.71 12.06
CA TYR A 304 -25.99 17.35 11.80
C TYR A 304 -26.85 16.50 10.86
N LYS A 305 -28.16 16.52 11.11
CA LYS A 305 -29.18 15.95 10.22
C LYS A 305 -30.02 17.08 9.66
N LEU A 306 -29.89 17.36 8.37
CA LEU A 306 -30.63 18.39 7.64
C LEU A 306 -31.82 17.75 6.94
N ASP A 307 -33.05 18.24 7.20
CA ASP A 307 -34.23 17.92 6.42
C ASP A 307 -34.19 18.76 5.11
N LEU A 308 -33.98 18.08 3.97
CA LEU A 308 -33.84 18.73 2.66
C LEU A 308 -35.14 19.37 2.14
N GLN A 309 -36.29 19.10 2.75
CA GLN A 309 -37.57 19.72 2.38
C GLN A 309 -37.88 20.95 3.23
N SER A 310 -37.76 20.86 4.54
CA SER A 310 -38.06 21.95 5.46
C SER A 310 -36.87 22.84 5.78
N MET A 311 -35.66 22.43 5.41
CA MET A 311 -34.38 23.05 5.75
C MET A 311 -34.10 23.12 7.27
N ALA A 312 -34.86 22.33 8.06
CA ALA A 312 -34.61 22.21 9.49
C ALA A 312 -33.38 21.36 9.79
N VAL A 313 -32.56 21.84 10.70
CA VAL A 313 -31.33 21.17 11.12
C VAL A 313 -31.52 20.62 12.53
N ASP A 314 -31.22 19.35 12.72
CA ASP A 314 -31.10 18.70 14.02
C ASP A 314 -29.63 18.38 14.31
N THR A 315 -29.10 18.92 15.41
CA THR A 315 -27.73 18.64 15.85
C THR A 315 -27.72 17.33 16.63
N LEU A 316 -27.10 16.28 16.08
CA LEU A 316 -27.04 14.96 16.70
C LEU A 316 -26.04 14.91 17.85
N TRP A 317 -24.86 15.48 17.64
CA TRP A 317 -23.84 15.76 18.67
C TRP A 317 -23.00 16.95 18.24
N GLU A 318 -22.41 17.62 19.20
CA GLU A 318 -21.56 18.79 19.01
C GLU A 318 -20.23 18.56 19.68
N ARG A 319 -19.13 18.87 18.95
CA ARG A 319 -17.74 18.75 19.41
C ARG A 319 -17.40 17.41 20.07
N ALA A 320 -17.99 16.32 19.56
CA ALA A 320 -17.69 14.99 20.07
C ALA A 320 -16.28 14.56 19.66
N LYS A 321 -15.59 13.91 20.59
CA LYS A 321 -14.21 13.42 20.40
C LYS A 321 -14.23 11.97 19.96
N TYR A 322 -13.21 11.55 19.19
CA TYR A 322 -12.98 10.16 18.78
C TYR A 322 -14.05 9.58 17.83
N ILE A 323 -14.81 10.43 17.14
CA ILE A 323 -15.79 10.06 16.14
C ILE A 323 -15.28 10.52 14.77
N ASN A 324 -15.30 9.61 13.78
CA ASN A 324 -14.81 9.88 12.43
C ASN A 324 -15.95 10.12 11.42
N GLY A 325 -17.12 9.54 11.63
CA GLY A 325 -18.27 9.69 10.73
C GLY A 325 -19.43 8.78 11.10
N ALA A 326 -20.54 8.92 10.38
CA ALA A 326 -21.71 8.10 10.57
C ALA A 326 -22.50 7.90 9.27
N THR A 327 -23.26 6.80 9.18
CA THR A 327 -24.20 6.50 8.08
C THR A 327 -25.54 6.05 8.62
N PHE A 328 -26.61 6.25 7.85
CA PHE A 328 -27.94 5.77 8.23
C PHE A 328 -28.04 4.25 8.20
N SER A 329 -28.85 3.69 9.10
CA SER A 329 -29.38 2.34 8.92
C SER A 329 -30.29 2.29 7.69
N PRO A 330 -30.47 1.12 7.05
CA PRO A 330 -31.36 0.98 5.90
C PRO A 330 -32.78 1.49 6.10
N ASP A 331 -33.30 1.44 7.34
CA ASP A 331 -34.63 1.95 7.74
C ASP A 331 -34.62 3.43 8.19
N GLY A 332 -33.46 4.10 8.16
CA GLY A 332 -33.26 5.50 8.52
C GLY A 332 -33.42 5.84 10.01
N LYS A 333 -33.66 4.83 10.86
CA LYS A 333 -33.99 5.08 12.29
C LYS A 333 -32.77 5.19 13.18
N ARG A 334 -31.65 4.59 12.80
CA ARG A 334 -30.40 4.55 13.58
C ARG A 334 -29.23 4.96 12.71
N LEU A 335 -28.09 5.23 13.36
CA LEU A 335 -26.85 5.47 12.68
C LEU A 335 -25.83 4.41 13.07
N MET A 336 -25.06 3.94 12.11
CA MET A 336 -23.78 3.29 12.32
C MET A 336 -22.73 4.40 12.43
N VAL A 337 -22.01 4.45 13.55
CA VAL A 337 -20.98 5.45 13.81
C VAL A 337 -19.64 4.76 13.83
N PHE A 338 -18.67 5.34 13.12
CA PHE A 338 -17.27 4.91 13.11
C PHE A 338 -16.45 5.83 14.00
N GLY A 339 -15.62 5.27 14.87
CA GLY A 339 -14.76 6.00 15.78
C GLY A 339 -13.72 5.11 16.44
N SER A 340 -13.12 5.55 17.53
CA SER A 340 -12.28 4.69 18.38
C SER A 340 -13.03 4.24 19.63
N GLY A 341 -12.43 3.35 20.42
CA GLY A 341 -13.04 2.86 21.66
C GLY A 341 -13.40 3.95 22.67
N ASN A 342 -12.79 5.13 22.56
CA ASN A 342 -13.06 6.30 23.41
C ASN A 342 -14.33 7.09 23.05
N ALA A 343 -14.95 6.84 21.89
CA ALA A 343 -16.17 7.54 21.51
C ALA A 343 -17.30 7.31 22.53
N PHE A 344 -18.19 8.29 22.65
CA PHE A 344 -19.34 8.23 23.55
C PHE A 344 -18.98 7.86 25.01
N ASP A 345 -18.10 8.64 25.63
CA ASP A 345 -17.66 8.45 27.02
C ASP A 345 -17.02 7.07 27.29
N ASN A 346 -16.17 6.60 26.36
CA ASN A 346 -15.40 5.39 26.49
C ASN A 346 -16.19 4.07 26.50
N ILE A 347 -17.44 4.05 25.98
CA ILE A 347 -18.26 2.82 26.01
C ILE A 347 -17.67 1.68 25.17
N GLY A 348 -16.79 1.97 24.20
CA GLY A 348 -16.14 1.00 23.34
C GLY A 348 -14.79 0.49 23.85
N LEU A 349 -14.28 0.99 24.98
CA LEU A 349 -12.96 0.62 25.48
C LEU A 349 -12.88 -0.82 26.00
N ASN A 350 -11.83 -1.52 25.59
CA ASN A 350 -11.44 -2.85 26.06
C ASN A 350 -9.91 -2.91 26.25
N ILE A 351 -9.42 -2.18 27.23
CA ILE A 351 -8.01 -2.09 27.61
C ILE A 351 -7.83 -2.44 29.07
N LYS A 352 -6.60 -2.70 29.52
CA LYS A 352 -6.30 -2.93 30.95
C LYS A 352 -6.31 -1.64 31.73
N GLU A 353 -6.56 -1.74 33.02
CA GLU A 353 -6.45 -0.63 33.94
C GLU A 353 -5.05 0.01 33.88
N GLY A 354 -5.00 1.32 33.82
CA GLY A 354 -3.76 2.11 33.70
C GLY A 354 -3.20 2.26 32.29
N GLN A 355 -3.75 1.56 31.28
CA GLN A 355 -3.38 1.79 29.90
C GLN A 355 -4.11 3.00 29.31
N ILE A 356 -3.49 3.61 28.31
CA ILE A 356 -4.10 4.62 27.45
C ILE A 356 -4.37 3.98 26.10
N SER A 357 -5.59 4.15 25.57
CA SER A 357 -5.98 3.53 24.30
C SER A 357 -5.19 4.08 23.12
N ASN A 358 -4.87 3.20 22.18
CA ASN A 358 -4.44 3.59 20.86
C ASN A 358 -5.69 3.91 20.01
N THR A 359 -5.92 5.19 19.75
CA THR A 359 -7.14 5.64 19.04
C THR A 359 -7.14 5.37 17.53
N TYR A 360 -6.07 4.78 17.01
CA TYR A 360 -6.05 4.22 15.64
C TYR A 360 -6.77 2.87 15.55
N ASP A 361 -7.11 2.24 16.68
CA ASP A 361 -7.96 1.03 16.69
C ASP A 361 -9.42 1.43 16.45
N GLY A 362 -9.92 1.14 15.25
CA GLY A 362 -11.25 1.52 14.78
C GLY A 362 -12.36 0.65 15.36
N GLN A 363 -13.44 1.28 15.81
CA GLN A 363 -14.59 0.66 16.43
C GLN A 363 -15.91 1.14 15.81
N LEU A 364 -16.95 0.32 15.88
CA LEU A 364 -18.29 0.66 15.43
C LEU A 364 -19.27 0.79 16.60
N PHE A 365 -20.18 1.74 16.44
CA PHE A 365 -21.24 2.02 17.38
C PHE A 365 -22.59 2.09 16.64
N LEU A 366 -23.64 1.74 17.35
CA LEU A 366 -25.00 1.97 16.94
C LEU A 366 -25.57 3.13 17.73
N TYR A 367 -25.95 4.22 17.05
CA TYR A 367 -26.50 5.42 17.68
C TYR A 367 -28.00 5.57 17.34
N ASP A 368 -28.79 5.88 18.33
CA ASP A 368 -30.21 6.17 18.20
C ASP A 368 -30.44 7.68 18.29
N PRO A 369 -30.78 8.36 17.19
CA PRO A 369 -31.03 9.81 17.18
C PRO A 369 -32.19 10.26 18.04
N ALA A 370 -33.21 9.42 18.24
CA ALA A 370 -34.40 9.78 19.02
C ALA A 370 -34.12 9.82 20.53
N THR A 371 -33.30 8.88 21.00
CA THR A 371 -32.91 8.79 22.43
C THR A 371 -31.56 9.40 22.74
N ARG A 372 -30.80 9.77 21.72
CA ARG A 372 -29.38 10.28 21.84
C ARG A 372 -28.44 9.29 22.53
N LYS A 373 -28.69 7.98 22.42
CA LYS A 373 -27.88 6.93 23.04
C LYS A 373 -27.08 6.15 22.03
N ALA A 374 -25.85 5.81 22.41
CA ALA A 374 -24.97 4.95 21.63
C ALA A 374 -24.78 3.59 22.32
N LYS A 375 -24.53 2.55 21.52
CA LYS A 375 -24.15 1.20 21.94
C LYS A 375 -22.92 0.76 21.15
N ALA A 376 -21.87 0.30 21.81
CA ALA A 376 -20.72 -0.28 21.13
C ALA A 376 -21.09 -1.63 20.49
N LEU A 377 -20.69 -1.82 19.22
CA LEU A 377 -20.91 -3.07 18.48
C LEU A 377 -19.67 -3.96 18.48
N THR A 378 -18.47 -3.40 18.50
CA THR A 378 -17.21 -4.11 18.28
C THR A 378 -16.26 -4.07 19.49
N LYS A 379 -16.71 -3.63 20.67
CA LYS A 379 -15.89 -3.51 21.89
C LYS A 379 -15.02 -4.75 22.18
N ASP A 380 -15.61 -5.95 22.07
CA ASP A 380 -14.96 -7.23 22.36
C ASP A 380 -14.43 -7.93 21.10
N PHE A 381 -14.30 -7.20 20.01
CA PHE A 381 -13.82 -7.68 18.74
C PHE A 381 -12.37 -7.25 18.53
N ASN A 382 -11.44 -8.21 18.50
CA ASN A 382 -10.01 -7.93 18.45
C ASN A 382 -9.50 -7.35 17.12
N PRO A 383 -10.04 -7.73 15.93
CA PRO A 383 -9.62 -7.10 14.70
C PRO A 383 -9.95 -5.61 14.68
N ASN A 384 -9.04 -4.80 14.11
CA ASN A 384 -9.24 -3.38 13.87
C ASN A 384 -10.19 -3.16 12.71
N VAL A 385 -11.29 -2.44 12.89
CA VAL A 385 -12.23 -2.09 11.82
C VAL A 385 -11.68 -0.91 11.02
N THR A 386 -11.38 -1.14 9.73
CA THR A 386 -10.85 -0.10 8.83
C THR A 386 -11.93 0.59 8.01
N SER A 387 -12.98 -0.14 7.65
CA SER A 387 -14.18 0.41 7.00
C SER A 387 -15.40 -0.47 7.25
N ALA A 388 -16.59 0.08 7.08
CA ALA A 388 -17.84 -0.66 7.22
C ALA A 388 -18.92 -0.13 6.31
N GLN A 389 -19.82 -1.02 5.88
CA GLN A 389 -21.00 -0.71 5.08
C GLN A 389 -22.22 -1.44 5.65
N TRP A 390 -23.31 -0.73 5.88
CA TRP A 390 -24.57 -1.35 6.26
C TRP A 390 -25.36 -1.71 5.00
N ASN A 391 -25.44 -3.00 4.70
CA ASN A 391 -26.05 -3.48 3.47
C ASN A 391 -27.59 -3.46 3.56
N LYS A 392 -28.25 -2.91 2.54
CA LYS A 392 -29.71 -2.79 2.48
C LYS A 392 -30.38 -4.14 2.19
N PHE A 393 -29.72 -5.03 1.43
CA PHE A 393 -30.31 -6.31 1.03
C PHE A 393 -30.55 -7.25 2.19
N ASP A 394 -29.60 -7.41 3.10
CA ASP A 394 -29.66 -8.38 4.21
C ASP A 394 -29.64 -7.75 5.60
N GLY A 395 -29.49 -6.44 5.69
CA GLY A 395 -29.45 -5.69 6.94
C GLY A 395 -28.22 -5.96 7.80
N GLN A 396 -27.18 -6.63 7.28
CA GLN A 396 -25.93 -6.86 7.98
C GLN A 396 -24.95 -5.69 7.76
N ILE A 397 -24.11 -5.43 8.74
CA ILE A 397 -22.97 -4.53 8.59
C ILE A 397 -21.78 -5.38 8.13
N TYR A 398 -21.24 -5.07 6.97
CA TYR A 398 -20.02 -5.65 6.44
C TYR A 398 -18.83 -4.79 6.87
N MET A 399 -17.81 -5.41 7.43
CA MET A 399 -16.62 -4.73 7.97
C MET A 399 -15.37 -5.26 7.28
N LEU A 400 -14.56 -4.38 6.70
CA LEU A 400 -13.18 -4.68 6.34
C LEU A 400 -12.32 -4.45 7.57
N THR A 401 -11.44 -5.38 7.88
CA THR A 401 -10.69 -5.35 9.13
C THR A 401 -9.24 -5.74 8.92
N GLU A 402 -8.34 -5.15 9.71
CA GLU A 402 -7.05 -5.76 10.03
C GLU A 402 -7.28 -6.81 11.11
N ASP A 403 -7.05 -8.07 10.77
CA ASP A 403 -7.19 -9.22 11.67
C ASP A 403 -5.81 -9.89 11.77
N GLN A 404 -5.02 -9.45 12.73
CA GLN A 404 -3.60 -9.76 12.84
C GLN A 404 -2.85 -9.27 11.57
N ASP A 405 -2.19 -10.15 10.82
CA ASP A 405 -1.51 -9.82 9.56
C ASP A 405 -2.38 -10.08 8.31
N TYR A 406 -3.67 -10.35 8.50
CA TYR A 406 -4.66 -10.48 7.43
C TYR A 406 -5.50 -9.21 7.26
N GLN A 407 -6.04 -9.01 6.06
CA GLN A 407 -7.18 -8.11 5.85
C GLN A 407 -8.40 -8.94 5.45
N ARG A 408 -9.42 -8.93 6.29
CA ARG A 408 -10.57 -9.83 6.18
C ARG A 408 -11.89 -9.09 6.23
N VAL A 409 -12.93 -9.70 5.66
CA VAL A 409 -14.30 -9.19 5.75
C VAL A 409 -15.08 -9.98 6.80
N TYR A 410 -15.73 -9.24 7.68
CA TYR A 410 -16.65 -9.74 8.69
C TYR A 410 -18.03 -9.17 8.50
N THR A 411 -19.05 -9.86 8.98
CA THR A 411 -20.40 -9.32 9.12
C THR A 411 -20.76 -9.16 10.58
N CYS A 412 -21.43 -8.06 10.91
CA CYS A 412 -22.03 -7.81 12.21
C CYS A 412 -23.54 -7.68 12.08
N ASN A 413 -24.29 -8.46 12.87
CA ASN A 413 -25.72 -8.30 12.97
C ASN A 413 -26.04 -7.16 13.98
N PRO A 414 -26.57 -6.01 13.54
CA PRO A 414 -26.78 -4.86 14.40
C PRO A 414 -27.82 -5.05 15.50
N ALA A 415 -28.75 -6.01 15.34
CA ALA A 415 -29.80 -6.29 16.32
C ALA A 415 -29.24 -6.99 17.58
N ASN A 416 -28.33 -7.94 17.41
CA ASN A 416 -27.80 -8.75 18.51
C ASN A 416 -26.27 -8.65 18.71
N GLY A 417 -25.56 -7.90 17.85
CA GLY A 417 -24.10 -7.71 17.93
C GLY A 417 -23.29 -8.93 17.50
N LYS A 418 -23.90 -9.95 16.90
CA LYS A 418 -23.18 -11.17 16.50
C LYS A 418 -22.29 -10.91 15.29
N ILE A 419 -20.97 -11.11 15.47
CA ILE A 419 -19.97 -10.94 14.42
C ILE A 419 -19.58 -12.32 13.86
N ARG A 420 -19.38 -12.38 12.54
CA ARG A 420 -18.93 -13.59 11.83
C ARG A 420 -17.95 -13.24 10.73
N ARG A 421 -16.83 -13.96 10.64
CA ARG A 421 -15.92 -13.89 9.51
C ARG A 421 -16.57 -14.49 8.26
N LEU A 422 -16.37 -13.83 7.12
CA LEU A 422 -16.65 -14.44 5.83
C LEU A 422 -15.46 -15.34 5.45
N ASP A 423 -15.79 -16.53 4.96
CA ASP A 423 -14.79 -17.46 4.43
C ASP A 423 -14.52 -17.11 2.97
N LEU A 424 -13.59 -16.19 2.78
CA LEU A 424 -13.19 -15.68 1.47
C LEU A 424 -11.76 -16.11 1.18
N PRO A 425 -11.45 -16.56 -0.06
CA PRO A 425 -10.09 -16.69 -0.52
C PRO A 425 -9.31 -15.38 -0.38
N GLU A 426 -8.03 -15.47 -0.28
CA GLU A 426 -7.01 -14.43 -0.12
C GLU A 426 -6.78 -13.99 1.33
N ASP A 427 -5.51 -13.71 1.60
CA ASP A 427 -5.05 -13.26 2.91
C ASP A 427 -5.34 -11.77 3.13
N VAL A 428 -5.26 -10.97 2.06
CA VAL A 428 -5.38 -9.52 2.10
C VAL A 428 -6.43 -9.08 1.09
N ILE A 429 -7.61 -8.74 1.58
CA ILE A 429 -8.71 -8.19 0.78
C ILE A 429 -8.60 -6.67 0.80
N TYR A 430 -8.38 -6.05 -0.37
CA TYR A 430 -8.20 -4.60 -0.44
C TYR A 430 -9.51 -3.83 -0.51
N ASN A 431 -10.49 -4.39 -1.19
CA ASN A 431 -11.77 -3.72 -1.42
C ASN A 431 -12.86 -4.74 -1.70
N TYR A 432 -14.07 -4.40 -1.33
CA TYR A 432 -15.29 -5.11 -1.73
C TYR A 432 -16.38 -4.12 -2.14
N SER A 433 -17.29 -4.57 -2.97
CA SER A 433 -18.48 -3.83 -3.39
C SER A 433 -19.70 -4.74 -3.30
N LEU A 434 -20.76 -4.25 -2.66
CA LEU A 434 -22.01 -4.96 -2.40
C LEU A 434 -23.13 -4.39 -3.26
N ALA A 435 -23.95 -5.26 -3.85
CA ALA A 435 -25.24 -4.86 -4.38
C ALA A 435 -26.19 -4.48 -3.25
N GLU A 436 -27.06 -3.50 -3.48
CA GLU A 436 -28.04 -3.03 -2.50
C GLU A 436 -29.36 -3.82 -2.52
N ALA A 437 -29.67 -4.46 -3.68
CA ALA A 437 -30.93 -5.17 -3.89
C ALA A 437 -30.74 -6.67 -4.23
N ALA A 438 -29.51 -7.19 -4.17
CA ALA A 438 -29.21 -8.57 -4.50
C ALA A 438 -28.08 -9.15 -3.62
N PRO A 439 -28.00 -10.49 -3.47
CA PRO A 439 -26.97 -11.14 -2.66
C PRO A 439 -25.64 -11.24 -3.39
N VAL A 440 -25.15 -10.13 -3.94
CA VAL A 440 -23.92 -10.09 -4.78
C VAL A 440 -22.90 -9.18 -4.15
N MET A 441 -21.70 -9.71 -3.98
CA MET A 441 -20.50 -8.98 -3.61
C MET A 441 -19.38 -9.29 -4.60
N TYR A 442 -18.64 -8.28 -5.01
CA TYR A 442 -17.37 -8.44 -5.72
C TYR A 442 -16.24 -7.91 -4.84
N TYR A 443 -15.12 -8.60 -4.85
CA TYR A 443 -13.94 -8.18 -4.11
C TYR A 443 -12.66 -8.62 -4.83
N TYR A 444 -11.56 -7.99 -4.51
CA TYR A 444 -10.25 -8.44 -4.93
C TYR A 444 -9.25 -8.39 -3.78
N GLY A 445 -8.27 -9.24 -3.87
CA GLY A 445 -7.22 -9.37 -2.87
C GLY A 445 -6.04 -10.19 -3.38
N GLN A 446 -5.04 -10.31 -2.54
CA GLN A 446 -3.85 -11.10 -2.78
C GLN A 446 -3.46 -11.89 -1.52
N SER A 447 -2.53 -12.82 -1.69
CA SER A 447 -1.95 -13.58 -0.59
C SER A 447 -0.42 -13.53 -0.63
N VAL A 448 0.24 -14.22 0.28
CA VAL A 448 1.71 -14.19 0.41
C VAL A 448 2.47 -14.52 -0.87
N SER A 449 1.89 -15.31 -1.78
CA SER A 449 2.56 -15.80 -2.99
C SER A 449 1.72 -15.68 -4.26
N ASN A 450 0.69 -14.84 -4.26
CA ASN A 450 -0.07 -14.51 -5.47
C ASN A 450 -0.44 -13.03 -5.54
N ALA A 451 -0.43 -12.49 -6.75
CA ALA A 451 -0.92 -11.14 -7.03
C ALA A 451 -2.45 -11.08 -6.93
N ASN A 452 -3.01 -9.90 -7.14
CA ASN A 452 -4.44 -9.67 -7.00
C ASN A 452 -5.30 -10.59 -7.89
N ARG A 453 -6.35 -11.15 -7.27
CA ARG A 453 -7.40 -11.95 -7.89
C ARG A 453 -8.76 -11.32 -7.63
N LEU A 454 -9.63 -11.34 -8.63
CA LEU A 454 -11.00 -10.83 -8.55
C LEU A 454 -11.98 -11.98 -8.35
N TYR A 455 -12.89 -11.81 -7.41
CA TYR A 455 -13.90 -12.78 -7.05
C TYR A 455 -15.29 -12.19 -7.02
N SER A 456 -16.29 -13.02 -7.32
CA SER A 456 -17.67 -12.79 -6.90
C SER A 456 -18.01 -13.67 -5.69
N TYR A 457 -18.84 -13.16 -4.79
CA TYR A 457 -19.32 -13.87 -3.62
C TYR A 457 -20.83 -13.66 -3.50
N ASN A 458 -21.58 -14.76 -3.35
CA ASN A 458 -23.01 -14.68 -3.10
C ASN A 458 -23.27 -14.69 -1.59
N THR A 459 -23.75 -13.57 -1.05
CA THR A 459 -23.92 -13.37 0.40
C THR A 459 -24.96 -14.30 1.03
N LYS A 460 -25.91 -14.82 0.23
CA LYS A 460 -26.95 -15.76 0.69
C LYS A 460 -26.48 -17.21 0.66
N SER A 461 -25.95 -17.68 -0.48
CA SER A 461 -25.48 -19.05 -0.65
C SER A 461 -24.08 -19.29 -0.12
N LYS A 462 -23.31 -18.21 0.16
CA LYS A 462 -21.90 -18.22 0.63
C LYS A 462 -20.95 -18.88 -0.36
N LYS A 463 -21.29 -18.87 -1.64
CA LYS A 463 -20.41 -19.39 -2.70
C LYS A 463 -19.53 -18.30 -3.26
N THR A 464 -18.26 -18.61 -3.41
CA THR A 464 -17.23 -17.78 -4.06
C THR A 464 -16.92 -18.32 -5.44
N GLN A 465 -16.69 -17.44 -6.41
CA GLN A 465 -16.23 -17.77 -7.75
C GLN A 465 -15.05 -16.87 -8.12
N LEU A 466 -13.95 -17.45 -8.58
CA LEU A 466 -12.84 -16.70 -9.18
C LEU A 466 -13.29 -16.18 -10.55
N ILE A 467 -13.19 -14.86 -10.73
CA ILE A 467 -13.58 -14.17 -11.98
C ILE A 467 -12.36 -13.87 -12.85
N TYR A 468 -11.26 -13.42 -12.23
CA TYR A 468 -10.03 -13.11 -12.94
C TYR A 468 -8.81 -13.20 -12.04
N ASP A 469 -7.75 -13.83 -12.56
CA ASP A 469 -6.49 -14.01 -11.88
C ASP A 469 -5.38 -13.22 -12.58
N LEU A 470 -4.95 -12.11 -11.98
CA LEU A 470 -3.82 -11.33 -12.48
C LEU A 470 -2.47 -12.05 -12.28
N SER A 471 -2.42 -13.05 -11.38
CA SER A 471 -1.21 -13.83 -11.12
C SER A 471 -0.88 -14.79 -12.26
N ALA A 472 -1.89 -15.30 -12.96
CA ALA A 472 -1.74 -16.42 -13.89
C ALA A 472 -0.68 -16.16 -14.97
N ASP A 473 -0.67 -14.96 -15.55
CA ASP A 473 0.31 -14.57 -16.56
C ASP A 473 1.55 -13.91 -15.97
N LYS A 474 1.38 -13.07 -14.95
CA LYS A 474 2.44 -12.25 -14.36
C LYS A 474 3.48 -13.09 -13.64
N LEU A 475 3.04 -14.11 -12.93
CA LEU A 475 3.87 -14.90 -12.01
C LEU A 475 4.18 -16.32 -12.52
N LYS A 476 3.72 -16.70 -13.71
CA LYS A 476 3.83 -18.09 -14.23
C LYS A 476 5.25 -18.65 -14.27
N ASP A 477 6.24 -17.79 -14.54
CA ASP A 477 7.65 -18.16 -14.65
C ASP A 477 8.44 -17.83 -13.38
N ILE A 478 7.76 -17.42 -12.29
CA ILE A 478 8.41 -17.08 -11.02
C ILE A 478 8.33 -18.25 -10.06
N GLN A 479 9.48 -18.66 -9.56
CA GLN A 479 9.56 -19.62 -8.49
C GLN A 479 9.68 -18.89 -7.13
N PHE A 480 8.70 -19.12 -6.27
CA PHE A 480 8.71 -18.65 -4.89
C PHE A 480 9.25 -19.73 -3.95
N GLY A 481 9.94 -19.30 -2.91
CA GLY A 481 10.22 -20.15 -1.76
C GLY A 481 8.99 -20.34 -0.88
N GLU A 482 9.05 -21.30 0.02
CA GLU A 482 7.99 -21.57 0.99
C GLU A 482 7.85 -20.45 2.01
N VAL A 483 6.63 -20.26 2.50
CA VAL A 483 6.30 -19.31 3.56
C VAL A 483 5.70 -20.06 4.75
N HIS A 484 6.21 -19.80 5.94
CA HIS A 484 5.77 -20.46 7.15
C HIS A 484 5.43 -19.46 8.24
N ASP A 485 4.35 -19.70 8.96
CA ASP A 485 4.05 -18.96 10.18
C ASP A 485 4.97 -19.45 11.31
N TRP A 486 5.50 -18.52 12.08
CA TRP A 486 6.32 -18.81 13.25
C TRP A 486 6.12 -17.75 14.32
N ASN A 487 5.47 -18.13 15.39
CA ASN A 487 5.20 -17.28 16.53
C ASN A 487 6.20 -17.61 17.65
N PHE A 488 6.56 -16.61 18.45
CA PHE A 488 7.33 -16.88 19.65
C PHE A 488 6.66 -16.26 20.87
N THR A 489 7.04 -16.75 22.05
CA THR A 489 6.60 -16.18 23.31
C THR A 489 7.70 -15.33 23.89
N SER A 490 7.44 -14.02 24.05
CA SER A 490 8.40 -13.10 24.66
C SER A 490 8.58 -13.39 26.16
N THR A 491 9.61 -12.82 26.76
CA THR A 491 9.96 -13.04 28.18
C THR A 491 8.87 -12.68 29.18
N ASP A 492 7.94 -11.81 28.79
CA ASP A 492 6.77 -11.45 29.60
C ASP A 492 5.53 -12.32 29.35
N GLY A 493 5.67 -13.38 28.53
CA GLY A 493 4.59 -14.30 28.20
C GLY A 493 3.69 -13.84 27.04
N THR A 494 3.99 -12.72 26.37
CA THR A 494 3.23 -12.26 25.19
C THR A 494 3.56 -13.14 24.00
N ILE A 495 2.53 -13.63 23.29
CA ILE A 495 2.71 -14.31 22.00
C ILE A 495 2.83 -13.26 20.92
N ILE A 496 3.96 -13.27 20.21
CA ILE A 496 4.25 -12.38 19.09
C ILE A 496 4.12 -13.18 17.80
N GLN A 497 3.24 -12.70 16.92
CA GLN A 497 3.03 -13.32 15.63
C GLN A 497 4.19 -12.98 14.69
N GLY A 498 4.65 -14.00 13.95
CA GLY A 498 5.65 -13.85 12.92
C GLY A 498 5.46 -14.86 11.81
N ARG A 499 6.19 -14.66 10.73
CA ARG A 499 6.31 -15.58 9.60
C ARG A 499 7.67 -15.42 8.94
N TYR A 500 8.09 -16.44 8.22
CA TYR A 500 9.34 -16.36 7.47
C TYR A 500 9.19 -16.93 6.06
N TYR A 501 10.07 -16.45 5.20
CA TYR A 501 10.12 -16.77 3.79
C TYR A 501 11.45 -17.42 3.49
N LEU A 502 11.42 -18.56 2.82
CA LEU A 502 12.61 -19.29 2.39
C LEU A 502 12.99 -18.87 0.95
N PRO A 503 14.27 -18.95 0.59
CA PRO A 503 14.70 -18.78 -0.80
C PRO A 503 14.07 -19.84 -1.71
N PRO A 504 13.84 -19.56 -2.99
CA PRO A 504 13.59 -20.60 -3.98
C PRO A 504 14.73 -21.65 -3.95
N ASN A 505 14.40 -22.92 -4.14
CA ASN A 505 15.36 -24.03 -4.07
C ASN A 505 16.11 -24.12 -2.73
N PHE A 506 15.40 -23.86 -1.63
CA PHE A 506 15.95 -23.92 -0.28
C PHE A 506 16.53 -25.30 0.04
N ASP A 507 17.73 -25.29 0.67
CA ASP A 507 18.43 -26.48 1.15
C ASP A 507 18.74 -26.32 2.65
N ALA A 508 18.08 -27.08 3.50
CA ALA A 508 18.22 -26.99 4.95
C ALA A 508 19.65 -27.33 5.47
N SER A 509 20.49 -27.96 4.66
CA SER A 509 21.89 -28.25 5.00
C SER A 509 22.83 -27.05 4.86
N ARG A 510 22.38 -25.99 4.19
CA ARG A 510 23.14 -24.75 3.94
C ARG A 510 22.86 -23.71 5.00
N LYS A 511 23.78 -22.71 5.09
CA LYS A 511 23.60 -21.52 5.90
C LYS A 511 23.22 -20.33 5.02
N TYR A 512 22.17 -19.64 5.41
CA TYR A 512 21.67 -18.47 4.68
C TYR A 512 21.81 -17.19 5.52
N PRO A 513 22.15 -16.05 4.91
CA PRO A 513 21.96 -14.76 5.55
C PRO A 513 20.47 -14.50 5.73
N MET A 514 20.11 -13.72 6.75
CA MET A 514 18.73 -13.41 7.09
C MET A 514 18.48 -11.90 7.08
N ILE A 515 17.28 -11.50 6.67
CA ILE A 515 16.77 -10.12 6.81
C ILE A 515 15.55 -10.17 7.72
N VAL A 516 15.55 -9.32 8.75
CA VAL A 516 14.39 -9.11 9.64
C VAL A 516 13.68 -7.85 9.20
N TYR A 517 12.40 -7.96 8.87
CA TYR A 517 11.57 -6.85 8.46
C TYR A 517 10.41 -6.63 9.44
N TYR A 518 10.14 -5.39 9.78
CA TYR A 518 9.09 -4.99 10.72
C TYR A 518 8.62 -3.56 10.41
N TYR A 519 7.40 -3.25 10.81
CA TYR A 519 6.99 -1.85 10.96
C TYR A 519 7.26 -1.38 12.40
N GLY A 520 6.96 -2.23 13.38
CA GLY A 520 7.33 -2.02 14.79
C GLY A 520 6.51 -0.94 15.50
N GLY A 521 5.31 -0.63 14.96
CA GLY A 521 4.48 0.48 15.45
C GLY A 521 3.01 0.13 15.48
N THR A 522 2.17 0.94 14.85
CA THR A 522 0.72 0.84 14.93
C THR A 522 0.09 -0.10 13.90
N SER A 523 0.77 -0.40 12.79
CA SER A 523 0.21 -1.19 11.69
C SER A 523 0.89 -2.54 11.55
N PRO A 524 0.15 -3.59 11.18
CA PRO A 524 0.73 -4.90 10.94
C PRO A 524 1.54 -4.93 9.63
N THR A 525 2.59 -5.75 9.62
CA THR A 525 3.21 -6.22 8.39
C THR A 525 2.33 -7.34 7.83
N ASN A 526 1.51 -7.01 6.85
CA ASN A 526 0.51 -7.92 6.31
C ASN A 526 1.09 -8.94 5.30
N ARG A 527 0.22 -9.81 4.78
CA ARG A 527 0.54 -10.93 3.88
C ARG A 527 0.51 -10.57 2.39
N ALA A 528 0.58 -9.29 2.05
CA ALA A 528 0.57 -8.89 0.64
C ALA A 528 1.86 -9.29 -0.06
N LEU A 529 1.74 -9.89 -1.26
CA LEU A 529 2.88 -10.14 -2.14
C LEU A 529 3.42 -8.84 -2.72
N GLU A 530 2.51 -8.02 -3.26
CA GLU A 530 2.86 -6.81 -4.01
C GLU A 530 2.85 -5.58 -3.10
N PHE A 531 3.97 -5.28 -2.49
CA PHE A 531 4.19 -4.03 -1.78
C PHE A 531 5.68 -3.63 -1.81
N SER A 532 5.99 -2.44 -1.33
CA SER A 532 7.31 -1.81 -1.49
C SER A 532 8.49 -2.62 -0.97
N TYR A 533 8.26 -3.41 0.08
CA TYR A 533 9.27 -4.25 0.74
C TYR A 533 8.89 -5.72 0.66
N SER A 534 8.36 -6.17 -0.47
CA SER A 534 7.95 -7.57 -0.63
C SER A 534 9.04 -8.54 -0.18
N MET A 535 8.69 -9.42 0.75
CA MET A 535 9.64 -10.37 1.35
C MET A 535 10.20 -11.35 0.33
N HIS A 536 9.40 -11.70 -0.67
CA HIS A 536 9.83 -12.59 -1.75
C HIS A 536 10.93 -12.00 -2.65
N MET A 537 11.07 -10.66 -2.74
CA MET A 537 12.20 -10.06 -3.45
C MET A 537 13.54 -10.40 -2.77
N TYR A 538 13.59 -10.29 -1.46
CA TYR A 538 14.79 -10.64 -0.69
C TYR A 538 15.01 -12.15 -0.67
N ALA A 539 13.95 -12.94 -0.52
CA ALA A 539 14.02 -14.40 -0.59
C ALA A 539 14.55 -14.88 -1.96
N ALA A 540 14.10 -14.26 -3.06
CA ALA A 540 14.60 -14.54 -4.41
C ALA A 540 16.09 -14.25 -4.59
N LEU A 541 16.65 -13.35 -3.78
CA LEU A 541 18.09 -13.07 -3.74
C LEU A 541 18.86 -14.01 -2.79
N GLY A 542 18.21 -15.03 -2.22
CA GLY A 542 18.85 -16.04 -1.38
C GLY A 542 18.95 -15.69 0.10
N TYR A 543 18.13 -14.77 0.60
CA TYR A 543 17.99 -14.50 2.02
C TYR A 543 16.84 -15.30 2.62
N VAL A 544 16.96 -15.77 3.85
CA VAL A 544 15.81 -16.04 4.69
C VAL A 544 15.23 -14.70 5.14
N VAL A 545 13.93 -14.51 5.05
CA VAL A 545 13.30 -13.26 5.50
C VAL A 545 12.36 -13.58 6.65
N TYR A 546 12.59 -12.95 7.78
CA TYR A 546 11.73 -13.07 8.97
C TYR A 546 10.99 -11.76 9.20
N THR A 547 9.69 -11.82 9.41
CA THR A 547 8.85 -10.65 9.75
C THR A 547 7.97 -10.97 10.95
N LEU A 548 7.71 -9.93 11.78
CA LEU A 548 6.91 -10.08 12.99
C LEU A 548 6.09 -8.82 13.28
N ASN A 549 5.03 -9.00 14.04
CA ASN A 549 4.10 -7.98 14.49
C ASN A 549 4.18 -7.84 16.03
N PRO A 550 5.06 -6.98 16.54
CA PRO A 550 5.30 -6.84 17.97
C PRO A 550 4.20 -6.04 18.66
N SER A 551 4.26 -5.95 19.99
CA SER A 551 3.34 -5.18 20.84
C SER A 551 3.13 -3.76 20.32
N GLY A 552 1.89 -3.27 20.39
CA GLY A 552 1.47 -1.97 19.85
C GLY A 552 0.80 -2.02 18.48
N THR A 553 0.92 -3.15 17.78
CA THR A 553 0.30 -3.33 16.45
C THR A 553 -1.22 -3.45 16.55
N THR A 554 -1.97 -2.75 15.67
CA THR A 554 -3.43 -2.88 15.55
C THR A 554 -3.82 -4.26 14.98
N GLY A 555 -5.09 -4.65 15.14
CA GLY A 555 -5.59 -5.94 14.67
C GLY A 555 -5.37 -7.12 15.61
N PHE A 556 -4.75 -6.89 16.77
CA PHE A 556 -4.51 -7.88 17.84
C PHE A 556 -5.34 -7.59 19.11
N GLY A 557 -6.28 -6.68 19.02
CA GLY A 557 -7.12 -6.19 20.11
C GLY A 557 -6.61 -4.89 20.72
N GLN A 558 -7.54 -4.14 21.31
CA GLN A 558 -7.28 -2.80 21.85
C GLN A 558 -6.18 -2.80 22.93
N GLU A 559 -6.13 -3.83 23.79
CA GLU A 559 -5.09 -3.95 24.83
C GLU A 559 -3.69 -4.07 24.23
N PHE A 560 -3.55 -4.88 23.16
CA PHE A 560 -2.27 -5.06 22.47
C PHE A 560 -1.85 -3.77 21.75
N ALA A 561 -2.78 -3.11 21.05
CA ALA A 561 -2.54 -1.85 20.36
C ALA A 561 -2.18 -0.71 21.34
N ALA A 562 -2.79 -0.68 22.54
CA ALA A 562 -2.51 0.30 23.58
C ALA A 562 -1.06 0.27 24.12
N ARG A 563 -0.34 -0.84 23.93
CA ARG A 563 1.07 -0.96 24.34
C ARG A 563 2.03 -0.07 23.56
N HIS A 564 1.55 0.55 22.47
CA HIS A 564 2.30 1.54 21.71
C HIS A 564 2.35 2.90 22.39
N VAL A 565 1.28 3.28 23.12
CA VAL A 565 1.12 4.62 23.66
C VAL A 565 2.12 4.89 24.79
N ASN A 566 2.85 6.00 24.66
CA ASN A 566 3.94 6.41 25.57
C ASN A 566 5.07 5.36 25.72
N ALA A 567 5.29 4.52 24.70
CA ALA A 567 6.27 3.44 24.76
C ALA A 567 7.39 3.53 23.70
N TRP A 568 7.20 4.21 22.60
CA TRP A 568 8.16 4.46 21.51
C TRP A 568 9.35 3.50 21.47
N GLY A 569 9.08 2.27 21.05
CA GLY A 569 10.12 1.30 20.76
C GLY A 569 10.65 0.46 21.93
N ASP A 570 10.46 0.82 23.19
CA ASP A 570 11.07 0.10 24.31
C ASP A 570 10.74 -1.40 24.28
N LYS A 571 9.48 -1.77 24.51
CA LYS A 571 9.04 -3.16 24.51
C LYS A 571 9.14 -3.80 23.12
N THR A 572 8.81 -3.04 22.10
CA THR A 572 8.80 -3.50 20.70
C THR A 572 10.20 -3.91 20.24
N ALA A 573 11.23 -3.12 20.57
CA ALA A 573 12.60 -3.46 20.22
C ALA A 573 13.07 -4.72 20.95
N ASP A 574 12.74 -4.88 22.23
CA ASP A 574 13.10 -6.08 22.98
C ASP A 574 12.43 -7.33 22.40
N GLU A 575 11.17 -7.25 21.96
CA GLU A 575 10.47 -8.34 21.30
C GLU A 575 11.08 -8.69 19.92
N ILE A 576 11.50 -7.69 19.13
CA ILE A 576 12.18 -7.92 17.85
C ILE A 576 13.53 -8.61 18.08
N ILE A 577 14.31 -8.18 19.06
CA ILE A 577 15.60 -8.79 19.42
C ILE A 577 15.38 -10.24 19.86
N GLN A 578 14.50 -10.47 20.84
CA GLN A 578 14.19 -11.80 21.38
C GLN A 578 13.70 -12.76 20.28
N GLY A 579 12.76 -12.30 19.44
CA GLY A 579 12.24 -13.10 18.32
C GLY A 579 13.34 -13.46 17.32
N THR A 580 14.23 -12.52 17.00
CA THR A 580 15.35 -12.75 16.09
C THR A 580 16.36 -13.77 16.67
N GLU A 581 16.72 -13.64 17.94
CA GLU A 581 17.63 -14.55 18.63
C GLU A 581 17.04 -15.96 18.74
N GLN A 582 15.76 -16.06 19.13
CA GLN A 582 15.08 -17.35 19.24
C GLN A 582 14.91 -18.01 17.87
N PHE A 583 14.59 -17.25 16.82
CA PHE A 583 14.51 -17.75 15.46
C PHE A 583 15.84 -18.38 15.01
N CYS A 584 16.95 -17.67 15.22
CA CYS A 584 18.29 -18.18 14.90
C CYS A 584 18.66 -19.44 15.67
N LYS A 585 18.23 -19.54 16.92
CA LYS A 585 18.49 -20.71 17.77
C LYS A 585 17.70 -21.95 17.30
N GLU A 586 16.47 -21.77 16.87
CA GLU A 586 15.58 -22.84 16.43
C GLU A 586 15.82 -23.25 14.97
N HIS A 587 16.33 -22.34 14.13
CA HIS A 587 16.50 -22.56 12.69
C HIS A 587 17.99 -22.60 12.31
N SER A 588 18.56 -23.82 12.36
CA SER A 588 19.98 -24.04 12.11
C SER A 588 20.47 -23.62 10.73
N PHE A 589 19.61 -23.40 9.78
CA PHE A 589 19.94 -22.90 8.44
C PHE A 589 20.23 -21.40 8.40
N VAL A 590 19.99 -20.64 9.46
CA VAL A 590 20.37 -19.21 9.52
C VAL A 590 21.83 -19.06 9.89
N ASN A 591 22.53 -18.12 9.23
CA ASN A 591 23.85 -17.66 9.65
C ASN A 591 23.70 -16.52 10.68
N PRO A 592 23.94 -16.76 11.97
CA PRO A 592 23.70 -15.75 13.00
C PRO A 592 24.66 -14.54 12.93
N LYS A 593 25.74 -14.61 12.12
CA LYS A 593 26.65 -13.50 11.89
C LYS A 593 26.27 -12.64 10.68
N LYS A 594 25.27 -13.03 9.92
CA LYS A 594 24.85 -12.40 8.66
C LYS A 594 23.34 -12.09 8.72
N ILE A 595 22.96 -11.29 9.72
CA ILE A 595 21.58 -10.85 9.92
C ILE A 595 21.50 -9.36 9.61
N GLY A 596 20.61 -8.97 8.69
CA GLY A 596 20.29 -7.57 8.43
C GLY A 596 18.90 -7.23 8.95
N CYS A 597 18.61 -5.95 9.10
CA CYS A 597 17.25 -5.49 9.39
C CYS A 597 16.89 -4.27 8.55
N ALA A 598 15.59 -4.12 8.28
CA ALA A 598 15.06 -3.01 7.50
C ALA A 598 13.67 -2.60 7.97
N GLY A 599 13.38 -1.30 7.87
CA GLY A 599 12.05 -0.75 8.09
C GLY A 599 11.93 0.66 7.53
N ALA A 600 10.68 1.08 7.32
CA ALA A 600 10.35 2.40 6.78
C ALA A 600 9.51 3.21 7.77
N SER A 601 9.64 4.54 7.75
CA SER A 601 8.85 5.44 8.60
C SER A 601 9.06 5.13 10.09
N TYR A 602 8.02 4.73 10.82
CA TYR A 602 8.19 4.21 12.17
C TYR A 602 9.12 2.97 12.21
N GLY A 603 9.08 2.10 11.19
CA GLY A 603 10.04 1.01 11.03
C GLY A 603 11.46 1.49 10.80
N GLY A 604 11.65 2.63 10.15
CA GLY A 604 12.94 3.31 10.00
C GLY A 604 13.45 3.85 11.34
N PHE A 605 12.58 4.45 12.15
CA PHE A 605 12.88 4.79 13.56
C PHE A 605 13.29 3.53 14.32
N MET A 606 12.50 2.47 14.27
CA MET A 606 12.77 1.21 14.95
C MET A 606 14.11 0.61 14.53
N THR A 607 14.46 0.70 13.23
CA THR A 607 15.76 0.25 12.74
C THR A 607 16.91 1.01 13.39
N GLN A 608 16.84 2.34 13.46
CA GLN A 608 17.85 3.14 14.14
C GLN A 608 17.89 2.84 15.65
N TYR A 609 16.71 2.73 16.28
CA TYR A 609 16.58 2.48 17.72
C TYR A 609 17.15 1.12 18.14
N LEU A 610 16.92 0.06 17.37
CA LEU A 610 17.49 -1.27 17.59
C LEU A 610 19.02 -1.22 17.63
N GLN A 611 19.68 -0.45 16.75
CA GLN A 611 21.14 -0.35 16.74
C GLN A 611 21.71 0.34 18.00
N THR A 612 20.88 1.08 18.73
CA THR A 612 21.28 1.65 20.05
C THR A 612 21.18 0.62 21.19
N LYS A 613 20.49 -0.51 20.94
CA LYS A 613 20.19 -1.52 21.98
C LYS A 613 20.95 -2.84 21.79
N THR A 614 21.35 -3.18 20.56
CA THR A 614 21.98 -4.47 20.28
C THR A 614 23.00 -4.40 19.15
N ASP A 615 23.98 -5.29 19.19
CA ASP A 615 24.95 -5.53 18.13
C ASP A 615 24.59 -6.78 17.28
N LEU A 616 23.36 -7.24 17.34
CA LEU A 616 22.87 -8.47 16.68
C LEU A 616 22.96 -8.39 15.15
N PHE A 617 22.76 -7.19 14.60
CA PHE A 617 22.66 -6.99 13.16
C PHE A 617 24.00 -6.63 12.53
N ALA A 618 24.31 -7.26 11.38
CA ALA A 618 25.49 -6.99 10.58
C ALA A 618 25.30 -5.84 9.58
N ALA A 619 24.05 -5.48 9.27
CA ALA A 619 23.67 -4.35 8.43
C ALA A 619 22.25 -3.88 8.75
N ALA A 620 22.01 -2.58 8.63
CA ALA A 620 20.69 -1.99 8.87
C ALA A 620 20.32 -1.00 7.76
N VAL A 621 19.03 -0.94 7.41
CA VAL A 621 18.47 -0.01 6.42
C VAL A 621 17.30 0.73 7.04
N SER A 622 17.42 2.04 7.22
CA SER A 622 16.38 2.94 7.72
C SER A 622 15.87 3.82 6.59
N HIS A 623 14.65 3.59 6.13
CA HIS A 623 13.99 4.43 5.13
C HIS A 623 13.06 5.43 5.83
N ALA A 624 13.26 6.74 5.55
CA ALA A 624 12.45 7.84 6.08
C ALA A 624 12.20 7.70 7.60
N GLY A 625 13.27 7.32 8.35
CA GLY A 625 13.18 7.01 9.77
C GLY A 625 13.36 8.24 10.64
N ILE A 626 12.61 8.27 11.74
CA ILE A 626 12.69 9.31 12.77
C ILE A 626 13.94 9.06 13.62
N SER A 627 14.82 10.05 13.74
CA SER A 627 16.02 9.98 14.60
C SER A 627 15.87 10.74 15.93
N ALA A 628 15.04 11.80 15.95
CA ALA A 628 14.75 12.58 17.14
C ALA A 628 13.25 12.87 17.23
N LEU A 629 12.63 12.43 18.33
CA LEU A 629 11.18 12.57 18.53
C LEU A 629 10.74 14.03 18.58
N SER A 630 11.59 14.92 19.13
CA SER A 630 11.25 16.34 19.27
C SER A 630 11.21 17.09 17.92
N SER A 631 12.16 16.81 17.00
CA SER A 631 12.14 17.41 15.66
C SER A 631 11.01 16.85 14.82
N TYR A 632 10.79 15.54 14.82
CA TYR A 632 9.65 14.94 14.15
C TYR A 632 8.31 15.49 14.63
N TRP A 633 8.11 15.56 15.97
CA TRP A 633 6.91 16.11 16.57
C TRP A 633 6.62 17.55 16.12
N GLY A 634 7.66 18.39 16.03
CA GLY A 634 7.50 19.81 15.73
C GLY A 634 7.56 20.19 14.26
N GLU A 635 8.32 19.45 13.43
CA GLU A 635 8.54 19.77 12.02
C GLU A 635 7.66 18.98 11.07
N GLY A 636 7.40 17.68 11.35
CA GLY A 636 6.56 16.85 10.50
C GLY A 636 5.13 17.41 10.38
N TYR A 637 4.58 17.43 9.17
CA TYR A 637 3.24 17.99 8.94
C TYR A 637 2.17 17.29 9.78
N TRP A 638 2.32 15.98 10.00
CA TRP A 638 1.43 15.17 10.84
C TRP A 638 2.07 14.76 12.18
N GLY A 639 3.32 15.19 12.43
CA GLY A 639 4.08 14.75 13.60
C GLY A 639 3.33 15.02 14.91
N TYR A 640 2.82 16.21 15.12
CA TYR A 640 2.06 16.55 16.32
C TYR A 640 0.74 15.76 16.43
N GLY A 641 0.07 15.51 15.30
CA GLY A 641 -1.18 14.72 15.23
C GLY A 641 -0.95 13.26 15.59
N TYR A 642 0.08 12.62 15.00
CA TYR A 642 0.47 11.27 15.36
C TYR A 642 0.90 11.18 16.83
N CYS A 643 1.72 12.12 17.29
CA CYS A 643 2.19 12.16 18.68
C CYS A 643 1.07 12.46 19.69
N SER A 644 -0.05 13.05 19.26
CA SER A 644 -1.22 13.20 20.14
C SER A 644 -1.79 11.85 20.61
N VAL A 645 -1.54 10.78 19.86
CA VAL A 645 -1.86 9.39 20.20
C VAL A 645 -0.64 8.69 20.78
N ALA A 646 0.46 8.63 20.04
CA ALA A 646 1.66 7.86 20.41
C ALA A 646 2.36 8.40 21.66
N ASN A 647 2.28 9.72 21.93
CA ASN A 647 2.88 10.40 23.08
C ASN A 647 1.82 11.10 23.94
N THR A 648 0.63 10.55 24.05
CA THR A 648 -0.52 11.20 24.69
C THR A 648 -0.15 11.90 26.01
N GLY A 649 -0.36 13.22 26.05
CA GLY A 649 -0.06 14.04 27.21
C GLY A 649 1.43 14.27 27.51
N THR A 650 2.33 13.77 26.66
CA THR A 650 3.78 13.86 26.82
C THR A 650 4.37 14.78 25.77
N TYR A 651 5.04 15.84 26.19
CA TYR A 651 5.61 16.88 25.34
C TYR A 651 7.07 17.18 25.73
N PRO A 652 7.88 17.78 24.83
CA PRO A 652 9.29 18.10 25.12
C PRO A 652 9.49 18.95 26.36
N TRP A 653 8.54 19.80 26.74
CA TRP A 653 8.62 20.69 27.91
C TRP A 653 8.12 20.08 29.24
N ASN A 654 7.27 19.05 29.21
CA ASN A 654 6.78 18.43 30.44
C ASN A 654 7.44 17.07 30.72
N ASN A 655 8.05 16.42 29.72
CA ASN A 655 8.77 15.17 29.88
C ASN A 655 9.96 15.08 28.87
N PRO A 656 10.99 15.95 29.03
CA PRO A 656 12.14 15.97 28.12
C PRO A 656 12.93 14.65 28.13
N GLU A 657 12.94 13.94 29.25
CA GLU A 657 13.63 12.64 29.37
C GLU A 657 13.02 11.59 28.42
N PHE A 658 11.70 11.55 28.25
CA PHE A 658 11.03 10.69 27.31
C PHE A 658 11.55 10.93 25.89
N TYR A 659 11.65 12.19 25.47
CA TYR A 659 12.10 12.55 24.12
C TYR A 659 13.56 12.21 23.88
N THR A 660 14.43 12.36 24.87
CA THR A 660 15.86 12.02 24.73
C THR A 660 16.09 10.51 24.79
N LYS A 661 15.43 9.82 25.73
CA LYS A 661 15.59 8.38 25.91
C LYS A 661 15.16 7.59 24.67
N HIS A 662 14.02 7.94 24.06
CA HIS A 662 13.45 7.23 22.94
C HIS A 662 13.95 7.71 21.57
N SER A 663 14.76 8.76 21.50
CA SER A 663 15.36 9.24 20.26
C SER A 663 16.68 8.52 19.95
N PRO A 664 16.80 7.81 18.84
CA PRO A 664 18.06 7.16 18.44
C PRO A 664 19.24 8.13 18.37
N LEU A 665 19.02 9.38 17.95
CA LEU A 665 20.02 10.40 17.82
C LEU A 665 20.82 10.65 19.12
N PHE A 666 20.11 10.72 20.26
CA PHE A 666 20.73 10.96 21.57
C PHE A 666 21.52 9.73 22.11
N ASN A 667 21.44 8.61 21.39
CA ASN A 667 22.12 7.35 21.70
C ASN A 667 22.97 6.87 20.53
N ALA A 668 23.31 7.75 19.58
CA ALA A 668 24.04 7.41 18.35
C ALA A 668 25.45 6.85 18.62
N ASP A 669 26.07 7.23 19.75
CA ASP A 669 27.36 6.72 20.22
C ASP A 669 27.37 5.19 20.42
N LYS A 670 26.22 4.59 20.73
CA LYS A 670 26.03 3.14 20.94
C LYS A 670 25.97 2.35 19.63
N ILE A 671 25.65 2.99 18.50
CA ILE A 671 25.49 2.34 17.20
C ILE A 671 26.85 1.83 16.70
N LYS A 672 26.92 0.54 16.35
CA LYS A 672 28.10 -0.10 15.75
C LYS A 672 27.81 -0.69 14.38
N THR A 673 26.55 -1.07 14.14
CA THR A 673 26.09 -1.68 12.88
C THR A 673 26.21 -0.69 11.72
N PRO A 674 26.76 -1.08 10.57
CA PRO A 674 26.69 -0.29 9.34
C PRO A 674 25.24 0.09 9.02
N LEU A 675 24.97 1.39 8.91
CA LEU A 675 23.62 1.93 8.73
C LEU A 675 23.48 2.65 7.39
N LEU A 676 22.51 2.22 6.58
CA LEU A 676 22.06 2.94 5.40
C LEU A 676 20.84 3.77 5.75
N LEU A 677 20.91 5.07 5.51
CA LEU A 677 19.79 6.01 5.58
C LEU A 677 19.29 6.28 4.16
N LEU A 678 18.01 6.06 3.90
CA LEU A 678 17.33 6.36 2.64
C LEU A 678 16.19 7.34 2.91
N HIS A 679 16.08 8.43 2.12
CA HIS A 679 15.06 9.45 2.37
C HIS A 679 14.73 10.25 1.12
N GLY A 680 13.44 10.50 0.85
CA GLY A 680 13.00 11.50 -0.12
C GLY A 680 13.27 12.91 0.40
N ASN A 681 13.88 13.77 -0.40
CA ASN A 681 14.24 15.12 0.08
C ASN A 681 13.06 16.10 0.10
N ALA A 682 11.89 15.70 -0.40
CA ALA A 682 10.64 16.43 -0.31
C ALA A 682 9.65 15.80 0.68
N ASP A 683 10.12 14.93 1.59
CA ASP A 683 9.28 14.25 2.58
C ASP A 683 8.63 15.24 3.54
N THR A 684 7.30 15.30 3.49
CA THR A 684 6.47 16.19 4.33
C THR A 684 6.00 15.53 5.62
N ASN A 685 6.02 14.20 5.69
CA ASN A 685 5.62 13.47 6.90
C ASN A 685 6.78 13.34 7.90
N VAL A 686 7.88 12.70 7.48
CA VAL A 686 9.12 12.60 8.25
C VAL A 686 10.14 13.49 7.56
N PRO A 687 10.44 14.68 8.07
CA PRO A 687 11.37 15.60 7.42
C PRO A 687 12.73 14.97 7.15
N VAL A 688 13.31 15.25 6.00
CA VAL A 688 14.64 14.72 5.62
C VAL A 688 15.74 15.08 6.64
N GLY A 689 15.52 16.14 7.42
CA GLY A 689 16.35 16.53 8.54
C GLY A 689 16.59 15.42 9.57
N GLU A 690 15.64 14.48 9.71
CA GLU A 690 15.80 13.31 10.59
C GLU A 690 16.97 12.43 10.14
N SER A 691 17.11 12.16 8.84
CA SER A 691 18.26 11.43 8.31
C SER A 691 19.55 12.26 8.31
N ILE A 692 19.47 13.56 8.02
CA ILE A 692 20.63 14.46 8.00
C ILE A 692 21.32 14.51 9.38
N GLN A 693 20.55 14.70 10.46
CA GLN A 693 21.13 14.79 11.80
C GLN A 693 21.72 13.45 12.27
N MET A 694 21.12 12.30 11.96
CA MET A 694 21.68 11.00 12.28
C MET A 694 22.95 10.72 11.47
N PHE A 695 22.96 11.04 10.18
CA PHE A 695 24.15 10.94 9.32
C PHE A 695 25.30 11.76 9.88
N LEU A 696 25.06 13.03 10.22
CA LEU A 696 26.07 13.90 10.82
C LEU A 696 26.61 13.32 12.13
N ALA A 697 25.73 12.89 13.04
CA ALA A 697 26.13 12.32 14.32
C ALA A 697 27.03 11.09 14.15
N LEU A 698 26.67 10.17 13.27
CA LEU A 698 27.44 8.95 13.02
C LEU A 698 28.78 9.23 12.32
N LYS A 699 28.85 10.21 11.39
CA LYS A 699 30.11 10.66 10.78
C LYS A 699 31.05 11.28 11.81
N LEU A 700 30.55 12.15 12.70
CA LEU A 700 31.34 12.74 13.81
C LEU A 700 31.86 11.68 14.78
N LEU A 701 31.13 10.59 14.98
CA LEU A 701 31.52 9.46 15.82
C LEU A 701 32.42 8.45 15.09
N GLY A 702 32.77 8.66 13.81
CA GLY A 702 33.60 7.75 13.02
C GLY A 702 32.91 6.41 12.72
N LYS A 703 31.56 6.38 12.70
CA LYS A 703 30.78 5.17 12.45
C LYS A 703 30.55 4.94 10.94
N THR A 704 30.30 3.69 10.58
CA THR A 704 29.94 3.33 9.20
C THR A 704 28.50 3.71 8.91
N VAL A 705 28.31 4.74 8.10
CA VAL A 705 27.00 5.23 7.69
C VAL A 705 27.04 5.74 6.26
N GLU A 706 26.01 5.39 5.49
CA GLU A 706 25.75 5.96 4.18
C GLU A 706 24.38 6.64 4.17
N PHE A 707 24.27 7.73 3.41
CA PHE A 707 23.02 8.46 3.26
C PHE A 707 22.73 8.72 1.80
N VAL A 708 21.62 8.15 1.31
CA VAL A 708 21.15 8.31 -0.07
C VAL A 708 19.83 9.06 -0.07
N GLN A 709 19.82 10.26 -0.64
CA GLN A 709 18.61 11.05 -0.86
C GLN A 709 18.00 10.69 -2.21
N VAL A 710 16.65 10.61 -2.24
CA VAL A 710 15.89 10.46 -3.47
C VAL A 710 15.27 11.82 -3.82
N ASP A 711 15.80 12.45 -4.87
CA ASP A 711 15.48 13.84 -5.23
C ASP A 711 14.01 13.99 -5.64
N GLY A 712 13.31 14.99 -5.07
CA GLY A 712 11.92 15.32 -5.37
C GLY A 712 10.88 14.29 -4.91
N GLU A 713 11.29 13.22 -4.19
CA GLU A 713 10.35 12.24 -3.64
C GLU A 713 9.91 12.63 -2.24
N ASP A 714 8.62 12.37 -1.95
CA ASP A 714 8.00 12.54 -0.65
C ASP A 714 8.26 11.29 0.23
N HIS A 715 7.41 11.01 1.22
CA HIS A 715 7.52 9.90 2.16
C HIS A 715 7.59 8.52 1.50
N GLY A 716 7.04 8.36 0.32
CA GLY A 716 7.14 7.17 -0.53
C GLY A 716 7.79 7.49 -1.86
N VAL A 717 8.67 6.60 -2.34
CA VAL A 717 9.28 6.72 -3.67
C VAL A 717 8.27 6.28 -4.73
N ALA A 718 7.68 7.21 -5.48
CA ALA A 718 6.60 6.97 -6.43
C ALA A 718 7.06 6.85 -7.88
N ASP A 719 8.09 7.60 -8.28
CA ASP A 719 8.64 7.54 -9.64
C ASP A 719 9.20 6.15 -9.96
N TYR A 720 8.86 5.65 -11.15
CA TYR A 720 9.21 4.29 -11.56
C TYR A 720 10.74 4.04 -11.56
N LYS A 721 11.51 4.95 -12.15
CA LYS A 721 12.96 4.80 -12.27
C LYS A 721 13.64 4.91 -10.92
N LYS A 722 13.29 5.94 -10.15
CA LYS A 722 13.82 6.16 -8.81
C LYS A 722 13.46 4.99 -7.88
N ARG A 723 12.27 4.39 -8.07
CA ARG A 723 11.86 3.22 -7.30
C ARG A 723 12.76 2.01 -7.53
N LEU A 724 13.14 1.75 -8.78
CA LEU A 724 14.08 0.66 -9.10
C LEU A 724 15.47 0.95 -8.53
N GLU A 725 15.98 2.17 -8.67
CA GLU A 725 17.29 2.57 -8.14
C GLU A 725 17.31 2.51 -6.61
N TRP A 726 16.26 2.96 -5.95
CA TRP A 726 16.07 2.86 -4.52
C TRP A 726 16.10 1.40 -4.02
N GLN A 727 15.41 0.51 -4.72
CA GLN A 727 15.37 -0.91 -4.35
C GLN A 727 16.74 -1.57 -4.55
N ASN A 728 17.42 -1.27 -5.66
CA ASN A 728 18.76 -1.78 -5.95
C ASN A 728 19.78 -1.29 -4.91
N THR A 729 19.63 -0.06 -4.41
CA THR A 729 20.46 0.47 -3.31
C THR A 729 20.35 -0.39 -2.06
N ILE A 730 19.14 -0.78 -1.67
CA ILE A 730 18.92 -1.67 -0.51
C ILE A 730 19.54 -3.04 -0.75
N PHE A 731 19.34 -3.62 -1.93
CA PHE A 731 19.88 -4.94 -2.27
C PHE A 731 21.39 -4.94 -2.29
N ALA A 732 22.03 -3.92 -2.87
CA ALA A 732 23.47 -3.78 -2.93
C ALA A 732 24.08 -3.59 -1.52
N TRP A 733 23.41 -2.84 -0.64
CA TRP A 733 23.83 -2.70 0.76
C TRP A 733 23.83 -4.02 1.50
N PHE A 734 22.77 -4.80 1.40
CA PHE A 734 22.71 -6.11 2.02
C PHE A 734 23.66 -7.13 1.38
N ALA A 735 23.87 -7.09 0.07
CA ALA A 735 24.88 -7.94 -0.58
C ALA A 735 26.28 -7.65 -0.04
N LYS A 736 26.66 -6.38 0.09
CA LYS A 736 27.97 -5.96 0.62
C LYS A 736 28.24 -6.51 2.02
N TYR A 737 27.30 -6.42 2.95
CA TYR A 737 27.56 -6.76 4.36
C TYR A 737 27.12 -8.17 4.75
N LEU A 738 26.08 -8.72 4.12
CA LEU A 738 25.54 -10.02 4.49
C LEU A 738 26.11 -11.16 3.64
N LYS A 739 26.58 -10.87 2.43
CA LYS A 739 27.15 -11.86 1.50
C LYS A 739 28.63 -11.65 1.22
N ASP A 740 29.21 -10.56 1.69
CA ASP A 740 30.57 -10.12 1.38
C ASP A 740 30.77 -9.86 -0.13
N GLU A 741 29.73 -9.32 -0.80
CA GLU A 741 29.67 -8.99 -2.22
C GLU A 741 29.54 -7.47 -2.42
N PRO A 742 30.65 -6.67 -2.35
CA PRO A 742 30.60 -5.22 -2.41
C PRO A 742 30.41 -4.65 -3.83
N GLN A 743 30.62 -5.45 -4.86
CA GLN A 743 30.76 -5.00 -6.26
C GLN A 743 29.52 -4.24 -6.75
N TRP A 744 28.32 -4.66 -6.34
CA TRP A 744 27.08 -3.97 -6.71
C TRP A 744 27.00 -2.58 -6.08
N TRP A 745 27.31 -2.48 -4.78
CA TRP A 745 27.36 -1.20 -4.08
C TRP A 745 28.41 -0.27 -4.69
N ASP A 746 29.62 -0.78 -4.92
CA ASP A 746 30.73 0.01 -5.46
C ASP A 746 30.45 0.46 -6.93
N ALA A 747 29.66 -0.30 -7.67
CA ALA A 747 29.19 0.10 -9.00
C ALA A 747 28.13 1.21 -8.96
N LEU A 748 27.19 1.17 -8.00
CA LEU A 748 26.17 2.21 -7.81
C LEU A 748 26.78 3.48 -7.19
N TYR A 749 27.67 3.32 -6.23
CA TYR A 749 28.25 4.39 -5.41
C TYR A 749 29.79 4.26 -5.38
N PRO A 750 30.48 4.52 -6.51
CA PRO A 750 31.95 4.44 -6.55
C PRO A 750 32.57 5.47 -5.60
N GLU A 751 33.67 5.08 -4.95
CA GLU A 751 34.40 5.97 -4.06
C GLU A 751 34.81 7.24 -4.80
N ARG A 752 34.51 8.38 -4.20
CA ARG A 752 34.89 9.70 -4.75
C ARG A 752 35.76 10.44 -3.75
N HIS A 753 36.94 10.83 -4.19
CA HIS A 753 37.81 11.72 -3.43
C HIS A 753 37.34 13.16 -3.67
N LEU A 754 36.70 13.78 -2.65
CA LEU A 754 36.23 15.16 -2.66
C LEU A 754 37.28 16.09 -2.07
#